data_9ea642992b40cb83f46ed36e7fd297b4
#
_entry.id   9ea642992b40cb83f46ed36e7fd297b4
#
_cell.length_a   1.000
_cell.length_b   1.000
_cell.length_c   1.000
_cell.angle_alpha   90.00
_cell.angle_beta   90.00
_cell.angle_gamma   90.00
#
_symmetry.space_group_name_H-M   'P 1'
#
loop_
_entity.id
_entity.type
_entity.pdbx_description
1 polymer ?
#
loop_
_entity_poly.entity_id
_entity_poly.type
_entity_poly.pdbx_seq_one_letter_code
_entity_poly.pdbx_strand_id
1 'polypeptide(L)'
;MKVTRRGFLGWTGALAAAGVAGGDRVRTLADVGAATYQAEVPPQGVEAWLPSVCAQCPGGCGILVRTVTSVEDGVKRAVKIEGNPYHPISRGTVCPKGVAGLQALYDPDRIKGPLKRSGPRGSGQWASIGWDEALAMATERLRDLRARGEAHTLVAVAGQVRGLMPVLLARFLEAYGSPNYVTTAEGCEISRQVMHLTQGIAEPMAYDLERSAYVLTFGAGLLEAGWSPVRQGRAFAYLRQGTPGRRARIVHVDPRLSVSAAKADEWVPIRPGTDGALALGLAHVIVSEGLYDKAFVAERTFGFDDWGDAGGPPRLGFKSLVLEEYRPEAVSAITGVPIATITRVAREFAGARPALALGGGGASLHTNGLYTRLAIQALNALVGSVEAPGGTTAQRRPPLTVLPPVRRDAAAQRGLAMPRLDGAGTGRGALVTSAFHALPGGLRAGKPYAPGALLLYYANPAYSSPEFARAPELFEKVPFIVSFSPFMDETTRYADLVLPDHTFLERWQDDPVEAVWGPPVLGLRQPVVEPRHQTRHTGDAIIQLAQALGGAVAEAFPWKDFQGLLRAAFQGVAEARRGLIMAAPFEEARQRRQAEAGFWIPTYKTFDEFWNQMAERGGWWDPAGPPRDPAQAFQTKSGRYEFVSLGLGPLGTRPPTAGPRPNQPAAAPEAPSVPARGDRAFLPHYEPARVAGDAKEFPLQLVTYKPMALMGSRTANQPWLAEIPAGGPSRAWEAWVEVNPETAHRLGIHDRDEVWVESPAGKVRLRARLYPGLHPDVLAIPYGAGHAAGGRYAEAWGANPNRVVGGEADRLAGIPALQGTRVRLVRA
;
A
#
# COMPACT_ATOMS: atom_id res chain seq x y z
N MET A 1 27.52 14.31 -32.67
CA MET A 1 28.00 15.57 -32.14
C MET A 1 28.41 15.32 -30.67
N LYS A 2 29.70 15.31 -30.36
CA LYS A 2 30.16 15.08 -28.96
C LYS A 2 30.06 16.40 -28.21
N VAL A 3 29.07 16.50 -27.30
CA VAL A 3 28.96 17.65 -26.39
C VAL A 3 29.95 17.44 -25.26
N THR A 4 30.95 18.31 -25.17
CA THR A 4 31.94 18.28 -24.10
C THR A 4 31.34 18.88 -22.80
N ARG A 5 31.82 18.42 -21.63
CA ARG A 5 31.40 18.90 -20.31
C ARG A 5 31.46 20.44 -20.15
N ARG A 6 32.36 21.10 -20.84
CA ARG A 6 32.47 22.57 -20.88
C ARG A 6 31.34 23.22 -21.71
N GLY A 7 30.90 22.59 -22.80
CA GLY A 7 29.77 23.09 -23.59
C GLY A 7 28.45 23.03 -22.88
N PHE A 8 28.23 21.99 -22.05
CA PHE A 8 27.02 21.86 -21.23
C PHE A 8 26.95 22.93 -20.13
N LEU A 9 28.07 23.23 -19.47
CA LEU A 9 28.13 24.28 -18.44
C LEU A 9 28.00 25.70 -19.02
N GLY A 10 28.44 25.91 -20.27
CA GLY A 10 28.27 27.20 -20.96
C GLY A 10 26.79 27.48 -21.38
N TRP A 11 26.02 26.43 -21.65
CA TRP A 11 24.58 26.56 -21.99
C TRP A 11 23.70 26.84 -20.75
N THR A 12 24.06 26.27 -19.61
CA THR A 12 23.35 26.54 -18.34
C THR A 12 23.60 27.96 -17.82
N GLY A 13 24.82 28.49 -18.05
CA GLY A 13 25.15 29.88 -17.70
C GLY A 13 24.42 30.93 -18.56
N ALA A 14 24.17 30.65 -19.83
CA ALA A 14 23.49 31.56 -20.75
C ALA A 14 21.96 31.63 -20.50
N LEU A 15 21.34 30.55 -19.99
CA LEU A 15 19.89 30.54 -19.60
C LEU A 15 19.67 31.24 -18.26
N ALA A 16 20.66 31.29 -17.37
CA ALA A 16 20.57 32.03 -16.11
C ALA A 16 20.63 33.54 -16.30
N ALA A 17 21.32 34.01 -17.35
CA ALA A 17 21.49 35.45 -17.65
C ALA A 17 20.27 36.10 -18.32
N ALA A 18 19.33 35.31 -18.92
CA ALA A 18 18.15 35.83 -19.61
C ALA A 18 16.91 35.97 -18.68
N GLY A 19 17.01 35.62 -17.41
CA GLY A 19 15.90 35.61 -16.43
C GLY A 19 15.86 36.82 -15.47
N VAL A 20 16.76 37.82 -15.60
CA VAL A 20 16.85 38.92 -14.65
C VAL A 20 16.21 40.18 -15.21
N ALA A 21 14.89 40.21 -15.33
CA ALA A 21 14.10 41.43 -15.39
C ALA A 21 12.68 41.17 -14.89
N GLY A 22 12.48 41.11 -13.61
CA GLY A 22 11.16 41.03 -12.97
C GLY A 22 11.32 40.65 -11.50
N GLY A 23 11.16 41.68 -10.67
CA GLY A 23 11.47 41.64 -9.24
C GLY A 23 10.67 40.62 -8.44
N ASP A 24 11.29 40.23 -7.34
CA ASP A 24 10.80 39.57 -6.13
C ASP A 24 10.15 38.18 -6.25
N ARG A 25 10.91 37.21 -5.74
CA ARG A 25 10.60 35.82 -5.43
C ARG A 25 10.97 34.74 -6.44
N VAL A 26 12.07 34.88 -7.13
CA VAL A 26 12.76 33.72 -7.67
C VAL A 26 13.97 33.43 -6.79
N ARG A 27 13.80 32.63 -5.73
CA ARG A 27 14.90 31.84 -5.20
C ARG A 27 15.34 30.95 -6.35
N THR A 28 16.49 31.24 -6.90
CA THR A 28 16.97 30.57 -8.09
C THR A 28 17.11 29.07 -7.80
N LEU A 29 16.73 28.23 -8.77
CA LEU A 29 16.98 26.77 -8.74
C LEU A 29 18.46 26.45 -8.38
N ALA A 30 19.38 27.39 -8.62
CA ALA A 30 20.76 27.32 -8.20
C ALA A 30 20.93 27.33 -6.68
N ASP A 31 20.14 28.12 -5.93
CA ASP A 31 20.24 28.19 -4.46
C ASP A 31 19.64 26.95 -3.80
N VAL A 32 18.63 26.35 -4.43
CA VAL A 32 18.02 25.10 -3.96
C VAL A 32 18.94 23.90 -4.29
N GLY A 33 19.53 23.89 -5.46
CA GLY A 33 20.48 22.84 -5.87
C GLY A 33 21.83 22.93 -5.15
N ALA A 34 22.35 24.14 -4.94
CA ALA A 34 23.63 24.34 -4.25
C ALA A 34 23.57 24.07 -2.74
N ALA A 35 22.39 24.25 -2.12
CA ALA A 35 22.23 23.97 -0.69
C ALA A 35 22.10 22.47 -0.38
N THR A 36 21.74 21.63 -1.37
CA THR A 36 21.52 20.18 -1.15
C THR A 36 22.66 19.28 -1.55
N TYR A 37 23.45 19.73 -2.49
CA TYR A 37 24.60 19.01 -2.98
C TYR A 37 25.68 20.06 -3.26
N GLN A 38 26.41 20.47 -2.25
CA GLN A 38 27.81 20.53 -2.50
C GLN A 38 28.12 19.11 -2.96
N ALA A 39 28.31 18.94 -4.29
CA ALA A 39 28.95 17.76 -4.82
C ALA A 39 30.35 17.80 -4.23
N GLU A 40 30.48 17.39 -2.99
CA GLU A 40 31.76 16.96 -2.48
C GLU A 40 32.23 15.97 -3.52
N VAL A 41 33.32 16.29 -4.18
CA VAL A 41 34.08 15.33 -4.97
C VAL A 41 34.06 14.05 -4.13
N PRO A 42 33.58 12.90 -4.67
CA PRO A 42 33.44 11.70 -3.85
C PRO A 42 34.71 11.57 -3.03
N PRO A 43 34.64 11.54 -1.69
CA PRO A 43 35.82 11.59 -0.87
C PRO A 43 36.77 10.51 -1.38
N GLN A 44 38.07 10.84 -1.59
CA GLN A 44 39.04 9.81 -1.89
C GLN A 44 39.04 8.84 -0.70
N GLY A 45 38.86 7.56 -0.96
CA GLY A 45 38.72 6.60 0.13
C GLY A 45 38.48 5.18 -0.36
N VAL A 46 38.29 4.29 0.61
CA VAL A 46 37.99 2.88 0.35
C VAL A 46 36.52 2.72 -0.03
N GLU A 47 36.31 2.21 -1.23
CA GLU A 47 34.96 1.94 -1.76
C GLU A 47 34.45 0.55 -1.40
N ALA A 48 33.16 0.45 -1.13
CA ALA A 48 32.45 -0.81 -0.97
C ALA A 48 31.03 -0.74 -1.53
N TRP A 49 30.53 -1.88 -1.99
CA TRP A 49 29.13 -2.03 -2.40
C TRP A 49 28.43 -2.96 -1.40
N LEU A 50 27.49 -2.42 -0.68
CA LEU A 50 26.76 -3.15 0.36
C LEU A 50 25.31 -3.40 -0.08
N PRO A 51 24.82 -4.66 -0.02
CA PRO A 51 23.42 -4.96 -0.31
C PRO A 51 22.52 -4.48 0.83
N SER A 52 21.34 -4.02 0.45
CA SER A 52 20.28 -3.66 1.38
C SER A 52 18.92 -3.75 0.66
N VAL A 53 17.84 -3.30 1.30
CA VAL A 53 16.50 -3.26 0.71
C VAL A 53 15.92 -1.86 0.82
N CYS A 54 15.42 -1.34 -0.30
CA CYS A 54 14.78 -0.04 -0.39
C CYS A 54 13.48 0.01 0.42
N ALA A 55 13.27 1.08 1.19
CA ALA A 55 12.04 1.32 1.95
C ALA A 55 11.22 2.52 1.46
N GLN A 56 11.53 3.08 0.30
CA GLN A 56 10.80 4.25 -0.24
C GLN A 56 9.34 3.96 -0.58
N CYS A 57 9.03 2.70 -0.91
CA CYS A 57 7.66 2.24 -1.17
C CYS A 57 7.52 0.76 -0.77
N PRO A 58 6.31 0.17 -0.84
CA PRO A 58 6.11 -1.25 -0.53
C PRO A 58 6.77 -2.23 -1.51
N GLY A 59 7.57 -1.77 -2.47
CA GLY A 59 8.10 -2.58 -3.57
C GLY A 59 9.08 -3.68 -3.19
N GLY A 60 9.75 -3.58 -2.03
CA GLY A 60 10.70 -4.60 -1.56
C GLY A 60 11.91 -4.79 -2.48
N CYS A 61 12.36 -3.74 -3.16
CA CYS A 61 13.48 -3.82 -4.11
C CYS A 61 14.80 -4.00 -3.38
N GLY A 62 15.55 -5.05 -3.70
CA GLY A 62 16.94 -5.17 -3.28
C GLY A 62 17.81 -4.13 -3.97
N ILE A 63 18.67 -3.49 -3.21
CA ILE A 63 19.59 -2.46 -3.69
C ILE A 63 21.03 -2.81 -3.33
N LEU A 64 21.96 -2.28 -4.12
CA LEU A 64 23.37 -2.17 -3.79
C LEU A 64 23.69 -0.70 -3.53
N VAL A 65 24.26 -0.42 -2.38
CA VAL A 65 24.65 0.93 -1.99
C VAL A 65 26.16 1.05 -2.05
N ARG A 66 26.65 1.94 -2.92
CA ARG A 66 28.06 2.29 -2.96
C ARG A 66 28.37 3.19 -1.77
N THR A 67 29.32 2.80 -0.98
CA THR A 67 29.84 3.57 0.15
C THR A 67 31.29 3.92 -0.08
N VAL A 68 31.72 5.07 0.44
CA VAL A 68 33.10 5.49 0.45
C VAL A 68 33.46 5.81 1.89
N THR A 69 34.49 5.14 2.41
CA THR A 69 35.12 5.52 3.70
C THR A 69 36.23 6.50 3.42
N SER A 70 36.03 7.76 3.80
CA SER A 70 36.98 8.84 3.54
C SER A 70 38.31 8.59 4.25
N VAL A 71 39.41 8.88 3.57
CA VAL A 71 40.77 8.85 4.17
C VAL A 71 41.02 10.03 5.09
N GLU A 72 40.24 11.11 4.96
CA GLU A 72 40.45 12.34 5.73
C GLU A 72 39.87 12.25 7.14
N ASP A 73 38.63 11.72 7.26
CA ASP A 73 37.90 11.69 8.54
C ASP A 73 37.44 10.27 8.95
N GLY A 74 37.74 9.26 8.17
CA GLY A 74 37.37 7.88 8.43
C GLY A 74 35.85 7.62 8.33
N VAL A 75 35.05 8.60 7.95
CA VAL A 75 33.59 8.49 7.91
C VAL A 75 33.13 7.76 6.66
N LYS A 76 32.32 6.72 6.85
CA LYS A 76 31.67 6.00 5.75
C LYS A 76 30.44 6.77 5.26
N ARG A 77 30.39 7.08 3.98
CA ARG A 77 29.27 7.79 3.32
C ARG A 77 28.66 6.95 2.21
N ALA A 78 27.33 6.91 2.17
CA ALA A 78 26.59 6.33 1.05
C ALA A 78 26.55 7.35 -0.10
N VAL A 79 27.03 6.96 -1.30
CA VAL A 79 27.20 7.90 -2.42
C VAL A 79 26.38 7.53 -3.65
N LYS A 80 25.91 6.28 -3.77
CA LYS A 80 25.09 5.82 -4.91
C LYS A 80 24.20 4.65 -4.50
N ILE A 81 23.02 4.57 -5.11
CA ILE A 81 22.13 3.41 -4.99
C ILE A 81 21.88 2.84 -6.37
N GLU A 82 22.04 1.52 -6.51
CA GLU A 82 21.70 0.75 -7.70
C GLU A 82 20.82 -0.45 -7.33
N GLY A 83 20.23 -1.10 -8.33
CA GLY A 83 19.48 -2.34 -8.10
C GLY A 83 20.41 -3.52 -7.84
N ASN A 84 20.04 -4.37 -6.88
CA ASN A 84 20.77 -5.61 -6.60
C ASN A 84 20.47 -6.65 -7.69
N PRO A 85 21.45 -7.12 -8.47
CA PRO A 85 21.23 -8.10 -9.54
C PRO A 85 20.84 -9.50 -9.02
N TYR A 86 21.19 -9.81 -7.77
CA TYR A 86 20.86 -11.09 -7.14
C TYR A 86 19.44 -11.12 -6.58
N HIS A 87 18.85 -9.96 -6.30
CA HIS A 87 17.54 -9.86 -5.67
C HIS A 87 16.41 -10.13 -6.68
N PRO A 88 15.45 -11.09 -6.42
CA PRO A 88 14.45 -11.51 -7.42
C PRO A 88 13.48 -10.41 -7.83
N ILE A 89 13.26 -9.41 -6.98
CA ILE A 89 12.38 -8.26 -7.29
C ILE A 89 13.07 -7.27 -8.22
N SER A 90 14.29 -6.89 -7.93
CA SER A 90 15.02 -5.84 -8.64
C SER A 90 15.81 -6.34 -9.85
N ARG A 91 16.53 -7.45 -9.74
CA ARG A 91 17.38 -7.99 -10.82
C ARG A 91 18.25 -6.92 -11.48
N GLY A 92 18.90 -6.10 -10.69
CA GLY A 92 19.77 -5.01 -11.16
C GLY A 92 19.03 -3.71 -11.49
N THR A 93 17.71 -3.64 -11.35
CA THR A 93 16.92 -2.43 -11.64
C THR A 93 16.49 -1.72 -10.37
N VAL A 94 16.37 -0.41 -10.42
CA VAL A 94 15.86 0.43 -9.34
C VAL A 94 15.08 1.60 -9.94
N CYS A 95 13.99 2.03 -9.29
CA CYS A 95 13.22 3.18 -9.75
C CYS A 95 13.79 4.49 -9.18
N PRO A 96 13.38 5.65 -9.73
CA PRO A 96 13.87 6.96 -9.25
C PRO A 96 13.72 7.17 -7.75
N LYS A 97 12.63 6.67 -7.11
CA LYS A 97 12.46 6.75 -5.65
C LYS A 97 13.58 6.02 -4.89
N GLY A 98 13.99 4.86 -5.39
CA GLY A 98 15.07 4.11 -4.75
C GLY A 98 16.41 4.85 -4.83
N VAL A 99 16.74 5.43 -5.99
CA VAL A 99 17.94 6.26 -6.17
C VAL A 99 17.91 7.48 -5.26
N ALA A 100 16.79 8.19 -5.22
CA ALA A 100 16.59 9.37 -4.36
C ALA A 100 16.59 9.05 -2.86
N GLY A 101 16.61 7.79 -2.46
CA GLY A 101 16.74 7.38 -1.06
C GLY A 101 17.97 7.94 -0.34
N LEU A 102 19.02 8.29 -1.05
CA LEU A 102 20.17 9.02 -0.50
C LEU A 102 19.76 10.38 0.06
N GLN A 103 18.83 11.08 -0.58
CA GLN A 103 18.36 12.39 -0.14
C GLN A 103 17.61 12.30 1.19
N ALA A 104 16.94 11.18 1.46
CA ALA A 104 16.34 10.96 2.78
C ALA A 104 17.39 10.77 3.89
N LEU A 105 18.55 10.17 3.59
CA LEU A 105 19.65 10.01 4.53
C LEU A 105 20.31 11.35 4.86
N TYR A 106 20.51 12.20 3.83
CA TYR A 106 21.25 13.46 3.93
C TYR A 106 20.34 14.69 4.01
N ASP A 107 19.03 14.51 4.20
CA ASP A 107 18.08 15.62 4.35
C ASP A 107 18.51 16.53 5.51
N PRO A 108 18.72 17.83 5.27
CA PRO A 108 19.16 18.76 6.30
C PRO A 108 18.10 19.01 7.38
N ASP A 109 16.83 18.74 7.08
CA ASP A 109 15.71 18.96 7.97
C ASP A 109 15.34 17.71 8.80
N ARG A 110 16.19 16.68 8.78
CA ARG A 110 16.03 15.51 9.67
C ARG A 110 16.06 15.90 11.14
N ILE A 111 15.21 15.25 11.92
CA ILE A 111 15.26 15.35 13.38
C ILE A 111 16.54 14.69 13.89
N LYS A 112 17.34 15.44 14.64
CA LYS A 112 18.72 15.06 15.01
C LYS A 112 18.81 14.27 16.32
N GLY A 113 17.75 14.26 17.11
CA GLY A 113 17.68 13.58 18.41
C GLY A 113 16.27 13.67 19.00
N PRO A 114 15.99 13.04 20.15
CA PRO A 114 14.70 13.11 20.80
C PRO A 114 14.29 14.54 21.13
N LEU A 115 13.00 14.82 20.91
CA LEU A 115 12.41 16.15 21.15
C LEU A 115 11.20 16.03 22.06
N LYS A 116 11.15 16.91 23.08
CA LYS A 116 10.00 17.15 23.94
C LYS A 116 9.32 18.42 23.56
N ARG A 117 8.01 18.41 23.43
CA ARG A 117 7.24 19.62 23.17
C ARG A 117 7.37 20.59 24.35
N SER A 118 7.68 21.85 24.07
CA SER A 118 7.85 22.94 25.06
C SER A 118 6.78 24.01 24.96
N GLY A 119 5.94 24.02 23.91
CA GLY A 119 4.86 24.98 23.68
C GLY A 119 3.52 24.31 23.39
N PRO A 120 2.51 25.08 22.94
CA PRO A 120 1.25 24.52 22.46
C PRO A 120 1.44 23.53 21.33
N ARG A 121 0.52 22.55 21.19
CA ARG A 121 0.56 21.60 20.07
C ARG A 121 0.50 22.31 18.73
N GLY A 122 1.28 21.87 17.76
CA GLY A 122 1.36 22.51 16.44
C GLY A 122 2.19 23.79 16.38
N SER A 123 2.64 24.36 17.52
CA SER A 123 3.43 25.60 17.54
C SER A 123 4.85 25.48 16.99
N GLY A 124 5.36 24.26 16.85
CA GLY A 124 6.74 24.02 16.43
C GLY A 124 7.80 24.29 17.50
N GLN A 125 7.40 24.45 18.76
CA GLN A 125 8.32 24.69 19.88
C GLN A 125 8.74 23.37 20.53
N TRP A 126 10.05 23.08 20.48
CA TRP A 126 10.64 21.82 20.93
C TRP A 126 11.86 22.07 21.80
N ALA A 127 12.03 21.23 22.82
CA ALA A 127 13.25 21.11 23.60
C ALA A 127 13.95 19.80 23.23
N SER A 128 15.25 19.86 22.95
CA SER A 128 16.07 18.64 22.78
C SER A 128 16.29 17.98 24.12
N ILE A 129 16.12 16.67 24.21
CA ILE A 129 16.32 15.85 25.41
C ILE A 129 17.17 14.60 25.06
N GLY A 130 17.66 13.92 26.10
CA GLY A 130 18.33 12.63 25.91
C GLY A 130 17.37 11.45 25.69
N TRP A 131 17.87 10.37 25.14
CA TRP A 131 17.09 9.14 24.92
C TRP A 131 16.57 8.54 26.24
N ASP A 132 17.36 8.58 27.30
CA ASP A 132 16.97 7.99 28.59
C ASP A 132 15.82 8.79 29.22
N GLU A 133 15.88 10.14 29.17
CA GLU A 133 14.78 10.99 29.61
C GLU A 133 13.53 10.74 28.76
N ALA A 134 13.68 10.66 27.46
CA ALA A 134 12.56 10.46 26.54
C ALA A 134 11.86 9.10 26.77
N LEU A 135 12.62 8.02 26.93
CA LEU A 135 12.07 6.70 27.23
C LEU A 135 11.45 6.62 28.62
N ALA A 136 12.06 7.29 29.62
CA ALA A 136 11.48 7.37 30.97
C ALA A 136 10.12 8.05 30.95
N MET A 137 10.00 9.19 30.27
CA MET A 137 8.72 9.91 30.10
C MET A 137 7.64 9.04 29.44
N ALA A 138 7.97 8.35 28.34
CA ALA A 138 7.04 7.48 27.66
C ALA A 138 6.64 6.29 28.55
N THR A 139 7.60 5.67 29.23
CA THR A 139 7.38 4.55 30.15
C THR A 139 6.48 4.93 31.32
N GLU A 140 6.74 6.08 31.95
CA GLU A 140 5.94 6.58 33.08
C GLU A 140 4.48 6.78 32.65
N ARG A 141 4.25 7.47 31.52
CA ARG A 141 2.91 7.71 31.02
C ARG A 141 2.15 6.43 30.70
N LEU A 142 2.80 5.45 30.08
CA LEU A 142 2.20 4.17 29.79
C LEU A 142 1.96 3.33 31.05
N ARG A 143 2.86 3.40 32.03
CA ARG A 143 2.69 2.74 33.34
C ARG A 143 1.47 3.29 34.08
N ASP A 144 1.29 4.61 34.10
CA ASP A 144 0.15 5.28 34.73
C ASP A 144 -1.18 4.87 34.11
N LEU A 145 -1.29 4.85 32.77
CA LEU A 145 -2.49 4.38 32.10
C LEU A 145 -2.83 2.94 32.49
N ARG A 146 -1.83 2.08 32.51
CA ARG A 146 -2.00 0.68 32.87
C ARG A 146 -2.39 0.49 34.34
N ALA A 147 -1.79 1.27 35.25
CA ALA A 147 -2.10 1.24 36.68
C ALA A 147 -3.53 1.69 36.99
N ARG A 148 -4.06 2.65 36.22
CA ARG A 148 -5.46 3.09 36.32
C ARG A 148 -6.47 2.14 35.67
N GLY A 149 -6.02 1.03 35.07
CA GLY A 149 -6.89 0.11 34.34
C GLY A 149 -7.27 0.58 32.94
N GLU A 150 -6.60 1.58 32.42
CA GLU A 150 -6.83 2.24 31.14
C GLU A 150 -5.89 1.74 30.00
N ALA A 151 -5.33 0.56 30.13
CA ALA A 151 -4.43 -0.02 29.12
C ALA A 151 -5.04 -0.04 27.70
N HIS A 152 -6.33 -0.29 27.60
CA HIS A 152 -7.09 -0.30 26.35
C HIS A 152 -7.12 1.06 25.64
N THR A 153 -6.82 2.16 26.32
CA THR A 153 -6.84 3.51 25.73
C THR A 153 -5.56 3.85 24.95
N LEU A 154 -4.54 3.01 25.02
CA LEU A 154 -3.37 3.15 24.15
C LEU A 154 -3.74 2.76 22.71
N VAL A 155 -3.35 3.61 21.76
CA VAL A 155 -3.55 3.38 20.33
C VAL A 155 -2.19 3.38 19.64
N ALA A 156 -1.92 2.43 18.74
CA ALA A 156 -0.77 2.50 17.84
C ALA A 156 -1.26 2.61 16.40
N VAL A 157 -0.81 3.63 15.68
CA VAL A 157 -1.06 3.80 14.26
C VAL A 157 0.23 3.54 13.49
N ALA A 158 0.20 2.55 12.60
CA ALA A 158 1.34 2.13 11.81
C ALA A 158 1.09 2.22 10.30
N GLY A 159 2.00 2.86 9.57
CA GLY A 159 1.96 2.93 8.11
C GLY A 159 2.75 1.82 7.41
N GLN A 160 3.62 1.12 8.13
CA GLN A 160 4.29 -0.08 7.65
C GLN A 160 3.53 -1.31 8.12
N VAL A 161 3.16 -2.20 7.19
CA VAL A 161 2.23 -3.31 7.47
C VAL A 161 2.82 -4.69 7.19
N ARG A 162 4.10 -4.76 6.84
CA ARG A 162 4.81 -6.01 6.55
C ARG A 162 6.12 -6.11 7.31
N GLY A 163 6.60 -7.32 7.49
CA GLY A 163 7.80 -7.63 8.27
C GLY A 163 7.54 -7.70 9.77
N LEU A 164 8.63 -7.76 10.53
CA LEU A 164 8.57 -7.98 11.97
C LEU A 164 8.19 -6.73 12.78
N MET A 165 8.31 -5.51 12.23
CA MET A 165 7.87 -4.30 12.96
C MET A 165 6.37 -4.29 13.28
N PRO A 166 5.45 -4.59 12.34
CA PRO A 166 4.03 -4.79 12.67
C PRO A 166 3.79 -5.87 13.73
N VAL A 167 4.52 -6.98 13.63
CA VAL A 167 4.43 -8.09 14.60
C VAL A 167 4.88 -7.63 15.99
N LEU A 168 5.99 -6.88 16.07
CA LEU A 168 6.52 -6.33 17.31
C LEU A 168 5.54 -5.35 17.96
N LEU A 169 4.96 -4.42 17.19
CA LEU A 169 3.98 -3.46 17.68
C LEU A 169 2.68 -4.13 18.14
N ALA A 170 2.17 -5.10 17.37
CA ALA A 170 1.00 -5.87 17.77
C ALA A 170 1.26 -6.66 19.08
N ARG A 171 2.44 -7.29 19.18
CA ARG A 171 2.90 -7.98 20.39
C ARG A 171 3.01 -7.04 21.59
N PHE A 172 3.51 -5.82 21.37
CA PHE A 172 3.58 -4.81 22.44
C PHE A 172 2.19 -4.45 22.96
N LEU A 173 1.24 -4.18 22.07
CA LEU A 173 -0.12 -3.86 22.46
C LEU A 173 -0.83 -5.04 23.12
N GLU A 174 -0.60 -6.26 22.65
CA GLU A 174 -1.15 -7.48 23.26
C GLU A 174 -0.64 -7.67 24.69
N ALA A 175 0.67 -7.55 24.92
CA ALA A 175 1.28 -7.67 26.24
C ALA A 175 0.87 -6.52 27.17
N TYR A 176 0.75 -5.32 26.63
CA TYR A 176 0.34 -4.13 27.36
C TYR A 176 -1.15 -4.18 27.74
N GLY A 177 -2.00 -4.72 26.86
CA GLY A 177 -3.45 -4.85 27.07
C GLY A 177 -4.28 -3.84 26.28
N SER A 178 -3.85 -3.48 25.05
CA SER A 178 -4.64 -2.65 24.16
C SER A 178 -5.08 -3.41 22.91
N PRO A 179 -6.36 -3.32 22.50
CA PRO A 179 -6.85 -3.87 21.25
C PRO A 179 -6.56 -2.98 20.03
N ASN A 180 -6.03 -1.76 20.22
CA ASN A 180 -6.03 -0.68 19.24
C ASN A 180 -4.75 -0.64 18.40
N TYR A 181 -4.45 -1.73 17.69
CA TYR A 181 -3.45 -1.71 16.62
C TYR A 181 -4.13 -1.30 15.30
N VAL A 182 -3.83 -0.12 14.80
CA VAL A 182 -4.46 0.47 13.62
C VAL A 182 -3.42 0.65 12.52
N THR A 183 -3.71 0.18 11.32
CA THR A 183 -2.82 0.30 10.16
C THR A 183 -3.42 1.19 9.08
N THR A 184 -2.56 1.94 8.38
CA THR A 184 -2.97 2.84 7.29
C THR A 184 -2.96 2.18 5.91
N ALA A 185 -2.66 0.89 5.82
CA ALA A 185 -2.57 0.18 4.55
C ALA A 185 -3.90 -0.44 4.12
N GLU A 186 -4.64 0.30 3.36
CA GLU A 186 -5.99 -0.05 2.91
C GLU A 186 -5.99 -0.90 1.65
N GLY A 187 -4.99 -0.78 0.79
CA GLY A 187 -4.98 -1.46 -0.51
C GLY A 187 -4.76 -2.98 -0.47
N CYS A 188 -4.11 -3.53 0.57
CA CYS A 188 -3.99 -4.97 0.77
C CYS A 188 -5.25 -5.58 1.33
N GLU A 189 -5.99 -4.83 2.11
CA GLU A 189 -7.10 -5.34 2.88
C GLU A 189 -8.21 -5.89 1.98
N ILE A 190 -8.58 -5.15 0.94
CA ILE A 190 -9.62 -5.62 0.00
C ILE A 190 -9.18 -6.90 -0.73
N SER A 191 -7.89 -7.03 -1.02
CA SER A 191 -7.34 -8.25 -1.63
C SER A 191 -7.45 -9.46 -0.70
N ARG A 192 -7.19 -9.27 0.61
CA ARG A 192 -7.37 -10.31 1.64
C ARG A 192 -8.84 -10.70 1.79
N GLN A 193 -9.74 -9.72 1.80
CA GLN A 193 -11.18 -9.99 1.91
C GLN A 193 -11.69 -10.80 0.72
N VAL A 194 -11.26 -10.46 -0.51
CA VAL A 194 -11.61 -11.25 -1.70
C VAL A 194 -11.10 -12.68 -1.59
N MET A 195 -9.83 -12.88 -1.19
CA MET A 195 -9.26 -14.21 -0.98
C MET A 195 -10.00 -14.98 0.11
N HIS A 196 -10.33 -14.33 1.22
CA HIS A 196 -11.10 -14.93 2.30
C HIS A 196 -12.50 -15.37 1.84
N LEU A 197 -13.20 -14.50 1.12
CA LEU A 197 -14.58 -14.74 0.68
C LEU A 197 -14.68 -15.76 -0.46
N THR A 198 -13.68 -15.86 -1.32
CA THR A 198 -13.72 -16.75 -2.50
C THR A 198 -12.92 -18.03 -2.32
N GLN A 199 -11.89 -18.03 -1.48
CA GLN A 199 -10.98 -19.17 -1.30
C GLN A 199 -10.78 -19.58 0.16
N GLY A 200 -11.31 -18.83 1.14
CA GLY A 200 -11.16 -19.11 2.58
C GLY A 200 -9.75 -18.80 3.12
N ILE A 201 -8.92 -18.07 2.37
CA ILE A 201 -7.50 -17.84 2.65
C ILE A 201 -7.31 -16.41 3.18
N ALA A 202 -6.52 -16.25 4.24
CA ALA A 202 -6.28 -14.95 4.88
C ALA A 202 -5.16 -14.11 4.21
N GLU A 203 -4.34 -14.71 3.36
CA GLU A 203 -3.26 -14.04 2.65
C GLU A 203 -3.79 -13.16 1.51
N PRO A 204 -3.10 -12.06 1.16
CA PRO A 204 -3.46 -11.25 0.01
C PRO A 204 -3.24 -12.00 -1.29
N MET A 205 -3.97 -11.60 -2.34
CA MET A 205 -3.81 -12.13 -3.69
C MET A 205 -2.49 -11.70 -4.32
N ALA A 206 -1.83 -12.61 -5.00
CA ALA A 206 -0.68 -12.39 -5.85
C ALA A 206 -0.99 -12.77 -7.30
N TYR A 207 -0.18 -12.28 -8.24
CA TYR A 207 -0.43 -12.38 -9.67
C TYR A 207 0.78 -12.90 -10.42
N ASP A 208 0.60 -13.96 -11.20
CA ASP A 208 1.64 -14.52 -12.04
C ASP A 208 1.64 -13.88 -13.44
N LEU A 209 1.94 -12.58 -13.47
CA LEU A 209 1.92 -11.78 -14.70
C LEU A 209 2.82 -12.36 -15.81
N GLU A 210 4.03 -12.82 -15.47
CA GLU A 210 5.04 -13.21 -16.46
C GLU A 210 4.58 -14.36 -17.36
N ARG A 211 3.71 -15.24 -16.86
CA ARG A 211 3.20 -16.40 -17.61
C ARG A 211 1.87 -16.15 -18.29
N SER A 212 1.21 -15.01 -18.05
CA SER A 212 -0.06 -14.68 -18.65
C SER A 212 0.06 -14.42 -20.17
N ALA A 213 -0.93 -14.83 -20.94
CA ALA A 213 -1.06 -14.56 -22.37
C ALA A 213 -1.98 -13.36 -22.65
N TYR A 214 -2.91 -13.08 -21.73
CA TYR A 214 -3.81 -11.94 -21.76
C TYR A 214 -3.93 -11.33 -20.38
N VAL A 215 -3.75 -10.02 -20.26
CA VAL A 215 -3.86 -9.30 -18.99
C VAL A 215 -4.92 -8.22 -19.13
N LEU A 216 -6.01 -8.36 -18.40
CA LEU A 216 -7.10 -7.39 -18.30
C LEU A 216 -6.99 -6.67 -16.96
N THR A 217 -6.73 -5.37 -16.96
CA THR A 217 -6.57 -4.59 -15.74
C THR A 217 -7.67 -3.56 -15.56
N PHE A 218 -8.12 -3.38 -14.32
CA PHE A 218 -9.15 -2.42 -13.93
C PHE A 218 -8.55 -1.44 -12.92
N GLY A 219 -8.28 -0.21 -13.33
CA GLY A 219 -7.75 0.85 -12.48
C GLY A 219 -6.44 0.50 -11.77
N ALA A 220 -5.58 -0.32 -12.39
CA ALA A 220 -4.34 -0.82 -11.78
C ALA A 220 -3.11 -0.12 -12.36
N GLY A 221 -2.51 0.75 -11.58
CA GLY A 221 -1.28 1.45 -11.97
C GLY A 221 -0.05 0.54 -11.96
N LEU A 222 0.02 -0.45 -12.85
CA LEU A 222 1.08 -1.47 -12.86
C LEU A 222 2.49 -0.86 -12.94
N LEU A 223 2.68 0.14 -13.80
CA LEU A 223 4.00 0.70 -14.09
C LEU A 223 4.35 1.91 -13.21
N GLU A 224 3.36 2.64 -12.70
CA GLU A 224 3.58 3.87 -11.94
C GLU A 224 3.28 3.76 -10.44
N ALA A 225 2.24 3.04 -10.05
CA ALA A 225 1.70 3.11 -8.68
C ALA A 225 1.42 1.77 -8.01
N GLY A 226 1.66 0.67 -8.70
CA GLY A 226 1.48 -0.69 -8.17
C GLY A 226 2.39 -0.98 -6.97
N TRP A 227 2.16 -2.09 -6.31
CA TRP A 227 2.88 -2.51 -5.11
C TRP A 227 4.40 -2.52 -5.28
N SER A 228 4.90 -2.96 -6.45
CA SER A 228 6.30 -2.95 -6.80
C SER A 228 6.46 -2.54 -8.27
N PRO A 229 6.56 -1.24 -8.57
CA PRO A 229 6.71 -0.77 -9.95
C PRO A 229 7.91 -1.41 -10.67
N VAL A 230 9.01 -1.67 -9.96
CA VAL A 230 10.20 -2.34 -10.51
C VAL A 230 9.88 -3.77 -10.94
N ARG A 231 9.27 -4.56 -10.05
CA ARG A 231 8.91 -5.95 -10.37
C ARG A 231 7.86 -6.02 -11.46
N GLN A 232 6.85 -5.15 -11.40
CA GLN A 232 5.79 -5.10 -12.40
C GLN A 232 6.29 -4.60 -13.75
N GLY A 233 7.22 -3.63 -13.77
CA GLY A 233 7.89 -3.17 -14.99
C GLY A 233 8.69 -4.30 -15.66
N ARG A 234 9.35 -5.14 -14.87
CA ARG A 234 10.03 -6.33 -15.38
C ARG A 234 9.05 -7.38 -15.90
N ALA A 235 7.96 -7.65 -15.15
CA ALA A 235 6.91 -8.55 -15.63
C ALA A 235 6.29 -8.05 -16.93
N PHE A 236 6.07 -6.73 -17.05
CA PHE A 236 5.62 -6.10 -18.29
C PHE A 236 6.60 -6.33 -19.45
N ALA A 237 7.91 -6.18 -19.23
CA ALA A 237 8.90 -6.49 -20.27
C ALA A 237 8.85 -7.95 -20.70
N TYR A 238 8.66 -8.86 -19.76
CA TYR A 238 8.46 -10.28 -20.04
C TYR A 238 7.20 -10.55 -20.87
N LEU A 239 6.08 -9.93 -20.53
CA LEU A 239 4.84 -10.04 -21.29
C LEU A 239 5.01 -9.57 -22.74
N ARG A 240 5.91 -8.62 -22.98
CA ARG A 240 6.16 -8.04 -24.32
C ARG A 240 7.17 -8.84 -25.15
N GLN A 241 8.24 -9.34 -24.52
CA GLN A 241 9.40 -9.88 -25.24
C GLN A 241 10.03 -11.11 -24.59
N GLY A 242 9.58 -11.50 -23.39
CA GLY A 242 10.27 -12.52 -22.57
C GLY A 242 10.09 -13.97 -23.03
N THR A 243 9.12 -14.25 -23.89
CA THR A 243 8.86 -15.61 -24.42
C THR A 243 8.86 -15.55 -25.94
N PRO A 244 9.79 -16.25 -26.63
CA PRO A 244 9.82 -16.30 -28.07
C PRO A 244 8.48 -16.77 -28.66
N GLY A 245 7.98 -16.07 -29.67
CA GLY A 245 6.73 -16.39 -30.34
C GLY A 245 5.45 -16.05 -29.56
N ARG A 246 5.56 -15.55 -28.33
CA ARG A 246 4.41 -15.16 -27.50
C ARG A 246 4.56 -13.75 -26.97
N ARG A 247 3.71 -12.85 -27.48
CA ARG A 247 3.51 -11.50 -26.92
C ARG A 247 2.14 -11.46 -26.27
N ALA A 248 2.08 -11.18 -24.97
CA ALA A 248 0.81 -11.05 -24.27
C ALA A 248 0.05 -9.80 -24.71
N ARG A 249 -1.26 -9.90 -24.82
CA ARG A 249 -2.15 -8.75 -24.99
C ARG A 249 -2.50 -8.16 -23.63
N ILE A 250 -2.44 -6.83 -23.54
CA ILE A 250 -2.78 -6.08 -22.31
C ILE A 250 -3.89 -5.10 -22.64
N VAL A 251 -5.03 -5.24 -21.97
CA VAL A 251 -6.16 -4.30 -22.02
C VAL A 251 -6.29 -3.62 -20.67
N HIS A 252 -6.30 -2.29 -20.66
CA HIS A 252 -6.34 -1.48 -19.46
C HIS A 252 -7.63 -0.65 -19.39
N VAL A 253 -8.44 -0.92 -18.39
CA VAL A 253 -9.70 -0.21 -18.11
C VAL A 253 -9.43 0.85 -17.05
N ASP A 254 -9.66 2.13 -17.39
CA ASP A 254 -9.39 3.24 -16.47
C ASP A 254 -10.07 4.52 -16.99
N PRO A 255 -10.62 5.40 -16.15
CA PRO A 255 -11.14 6.70 -16.59
C PRO A 255 -10.04 7.66 -17.09
N ARG A 256 -8.78 7.34 -16.81
CA ARG A 256 -7.60 8.13 -17.14
C ARG A 256 -6.58 7.31 -17.94
N LEU A 257 -6.06 7.86 -19.04
CA LEU A 257 -4.93 7.29 -19.77
C LEU A 257 -3.66 7.43 -18.91
N SER A 258 -3.47 6.50 -17.97
CA SER A 258 -2.31 6.42 -17.11
C SER A 258 -1.06 5.95 -17.86
N VAL A 259 0.11 5.90 -17.22
CA VAL A 259 1.31 5.30 -17.82
C VAL A 259 1.07 3.84 -18.17
N SER A 260 0.38 3.10 -17.30
CA SER A 260 -0.01 1.71 -17.56
C SER A 260 -0.95 1.59 -18.75
N ALA A 261 -1.96 2.46 -18.86
CA ALA A 261 -2.88 2.52 -20.00
C ALA A 261 -2.16 2.88 -21.31
N ALA A 262 -1.29 3.88 -21.29
CA ALA A 262 -0.51 4.32 -22.47
C ALA A 262 0.49 3.26 -22.99
N LYS A 263 0.87 2.29 -22.15
CA LYS A 263 1.74 1.17 -22.50
C LYS A 263 0.98 -0.12 -22.79
N ALA A 264 -0.31 -0.18 -22.49
CA ALA A 264 -1.19 -1.30 -22.87
C ALA A 264 -1.36 -1.38 -24.41
N ASP A 265 -1.92 -2.49 -24.89
CA ASP A 265 -2.32 -2.62 -26.30
C ASP A 265 -3.61 -1.87 -26.56
N GLU A 266 -4.44 -1.73 -25.51
CA GLU A 266 -5.69 -1.02 -25.60
C GLU A 266 -6.03 -0.39 -24.26
N TRP A 267 -6.45 0.88 -24.30
CA TRP A 267 -7.08 1.58 -23.21
C TRP A 267 -8.59 1.64 -23.44
N VAL A 268 -9.34 1.19 -22.45
CA VAL A 268 -10.81 1.25 -22.43
C VAL A 268 -11.22 2.30 -21.43
N PRO A 269 -11.62 3.52 -21.87
CA PRO A 269 -12.15 4.52 -20.96
C PRO A 269 -13.47 4.08 -20.36
N ILE A 270 -13.64 4.32 -19.05
CA ILE A 270 -14.83 3.90 -18.30
C ILE A 270 -15.29 5.00 -17.34
N ARG A 271 -16.57 5.06 -17.03
CA ARG A 271 -17.08 5.90 -15.95
C ARG A 271 -16.57 5.40 -14.60
N PRO A 272 -16.02 6.27 -13.72
CA PRO A 272 -15.51 5.83 -12.41
C PRO A 272 -16.52 5.06 -11.56
N GLY A 273 -16.08 3.99 -10.91
CA GLY A 273 -16.91 3.16 -10.02
C GLY A 273 -17.87 2.20 -10.71
N THR A 274 -17.73 2.02 -12.04
CA THR A 274 -18.56 1.08 -12.83
C THR A 274 -17.79 -0.15 -13.31
N ASP A 275 -16.57 -0.33 -12.86
CA ASP A 275 -15.68 -1.45 -13.21
C ASP A 275 -16.32 -2.83 -12.92
N GLY A 276 -17.06 -2.94 -11.81
CA GLY A 276 -17.78 -4.16 -11.44
C GLY A 276 -18.88 -4.51 -12.44
N ALA A 277 -19.61 -3.53 -12.96
CA ALA A 277 -20.62 -3.76 -14.00
C ALA A 277 -19.95 -4.23 -15.30
N LEU A 278 -18.80 -3.66 -15.68
CA LEU A 278 -18.05 -4.12 -16.85
C LEU A 278 -17.58 -5.57 -16.67
N ALA A 279 -17.01 -5.92 -15.52
CA ALA A 279 -16.58 -7.28 -15.22
C ALA A 279 -17.73 -8.30 -15.32
N LEU A 280 -18.91 -7.95 -14.81
CA LEU A 280 -20.10 -8.80 -14.90
C LEU A 280 -20.67 -8.86 -16.33
N GLY A 281 -20.59 -7.79 -17.12
CA GLY A 281 -20.93 -7.81 -18.53
C GLY A 281 -20.01 -8.69 -19.38
N LEU A 282 -18.72 -8.68 -19.08
CA LEU A 282 -17.76 -9.63 -19.66
C LEU A 282 -18.11 -11.07 -19.26
N ALA A 283 -18.46 -11.29 -17.99
CA ALA A 283 -18.91 -12.60 -17.50
C ALA A 283 -20.19 -13.06 -18.20
N HIS A 284 -21.15 -12.16 -18.48
CA HIS A 284 -22.36 -12.48 -19.24
C HIS A 284 -22.00 -13.08 -20.61
N VAL A 285 -21.14 -12.42 -21.38
CA VAL A 285 -20.72 -12.91 -22.71
C VAL A 285 -20.02 -14.26 -22.59
N ILE A 286 -19.08 -14.40 -21.65
CA ILE A 286 -18.34 -15.64 -21.42
C ILE A 286 -19.27 -16.80 -21.08
N VAL A 287 -20.28 -16.58 -20.25
CA VAL A 287 -21.24 -17.59 -19.81
C VAL A 287 -22.26 -17.91 -20.90
N SER A 288 -22.84 -16.90 -21.56
CA SER A 288 -23.87 -17.09 -22.59
C SER A 288 -23.33 -17.80 -23.82
N GLU A 289 -22.06 -17.56 -24.17
CA GLU A 289 -21.40 -18.23 -25.30
C GLU A 289 -20.66 -19.53 -24.90
N GLY A 290 -20.71 -19.93 -23.61
CA GLY A 290 -20.12 -21.17 -23.12
C GLY A 290 -18.58 -21.19 -23.17
N LEU A 291 -17.92 -20.01 -23.13
CA LEU A 291 -16.47 -19.84 -23.28
C LEU A 291 -15.69 -20.06 -21.97
N TYR A 292 -16.37 -20.32 -20.87
CA TYR A 292 -15.74 -20.58 -19.57
C TYR A 292 -15.07 -21.97 -19.51
N ASP A 293 -14.16 -22.15 -18.56
CA ASP A 293 -13.53 -23.46 -18.29
C ASP A 293 -14.52 -24.39 -17.60
N LYS A 294 -15.17 -25.25 -18.39
CA LYS A 294 -16.23 -26.14 -17.92
C LYS A 294 -15.74 -27.12 -16.85
N ALA A 295 -14.52 -27.64 -16.98
CA ALA A 295 -13.94 -28.57 -16.03
C ALA A 295 -13.67 -27.89 -14.68
N PHE A 296 -12.96 -26.75 -14.69
CA PHE A 296 -12.69 -25.99 -13.46
C PHE A 296 -13.99 -25.57 -12.77
N VAL A 297 -14.95 -25.03 -13.53
CA VAL A 297 -16.24 -24.56 -12.96
C VAL A 297 -17.01 -25.72 -12.33
N ALA A 298 -17.12 -26.87 -12.98
CA ALA A 298 -17.87 -28.02 -12.46
C ALA A 298 -17.19 -28.66 -11.24
N GLU A 299 -15.85 -28.80 -11.26
CA GLU A 299 -15.14 -29.59 -10.26
C GLU A 299 -14.65 -28.74 -9.08
N ARG A 300 -14.30 -27.47 -9.32
CA ARG A 300 -13.55 -26.65 -8.37
C ARG A 300 -14.32 -25.43 -7.85
N THR A 301 -15.57 -25.22 -8.30
CA THR A 301 -16.36 -24.05 -7.87
C THR A 301 -17.67 -24.42 -7.19
N PHE A 302 -18.21 -23.49 -6.40
CA PHE A 302 -19.52 -23.55 -5.76
C PHE A 302 -20.34 -22.32 -6.11
N GLY A 303 -21.65 -22.49 -6.34
CA GLY A 303 -22.58 -21.41 -6.59
C GLY A 303 -22.48 -20.78 -7.98
N PHE A 304 -21.91 -21.49 -8.97
CA PHE A 304 -21.98 -21.10 -10.37
C PHE A 304 -23.39 -21.28 -10.92
N ASP A 305 -23.95 -22.48 -10.86
CA ASP A 305 -25.37 -22.75 -11.14
C ASP A 305 -26.20 -22.46 -9.89
N ASP A 306 -27.53 -22.36 -10.06
CA ASP A 306 -28.46 -22.23 -8.95
C ASP A 306 -28.30 -23.40 -7.98
N TRP A 307 -28.43 -23.11 -6.69
CA TRP A 307 -28.10 -24.05 -5.62
C TRP A 307 -29.16 -24.06 -4.53
N GLY A 308 -29.10 -25.00 -3.59
CA GLY A 308 -30.04 -25.06 -2.45
C GLY A 308 -29.95 -26.41 -1.77
N ASP A 309 -30.65 -26.53 -0.65
CA ASP A 309 -30.80 -27.77 0.10
C ASP A 309 -31.80 -28.70 -0.61
N ALA A 310 -31.61 -29.99 -0.45
CA ALA A 310 -32.50 -30.99 -1.06
C ALA A 310 -33.96 -30.80 -0.59
N GLY A 311 -34.89 -30.48 -1.52
CA GLY A 311 -36.28 -30.21 -1.25
C GLY A 311 -36.61 -28.76 -0.86
N GLY A 312 -35.63 -27.86 -0.79
CA GLY A 312 -35.83 -26.42 -0.59
C GLY A 312 -36.01 -25.68 -1.95
N PRO A 313 -36.45 -24.40 -1.91
CA PRO A 313 -36.49 -23.59 -3.12
C PRO A 313 -35.04 -23.33 -3.65
N PRO A 314 -34.87 -23.32 -4.98
CA PRO A 314 -33.58 -23.02 -5.56
C PRO A 314 -33.16 -21.59 -5.18
N ARG A 315 -31.85 -21.43 -4.86
CA ARG A 315 -31.22 -20.16 -4.55
C ARG A 315 -30.43 -19.71 -5.76
N LEU A 316 -30.36 -18.40 -5.96
CA LEU A 316 -29.72 -17.77 -7.12
C LEU A 316 -28.23 -18.11 -7.18
N GLY A 317 -27.78 -18.61 -8.34
CA GLY A 317 -26.39 -18.82 -8.68
C GLY A 317 -25.80 -17.68 -9.52
N PHE A 318 -24.49 -17.70 -9.70
CA PHE A 318 -23.76 -16.67 -10.45
C PHE A 318 -24.17 -16.62 -11.92
N LYS A 319 -24.37 -17.77 -12.55
CA LYS A 319 -24.78 -17.91 -13.96
C LYS A 319 -26.14 -17.24 -14.22
N SER A 320 -27.14 -17.56 -13.42
CA SER A 320 -28.49 -16.97 -13.54
C SER A 320 -28.41 -15.46 -13.34
N LEU A 321 -27.71 -14.99 -12.31
CA LEU A 321 -27.51 -13.57 -12.04
C LEU A 321 -26.93 -12.82 -13.26
N VAL A 322 -25.80 -13.32 -13.83
CA VAL A 322 -25.14 -12.58 -14.92
C VAL A 322 -25.93 -12.62 -16.22
N LEU A 323 -26.63 -13.72 -16.51
CA LEU A 323 -27.47 -13.85 -17.72
C LEU A 323 -28.71 -12.95 -17.66
N GLU A 324 -29.30 -12.79 -16.50
CA GLU A 324 -30.52 -11.98 -16.33
C GLU A 324 -30.22 -10.48 -16.31
N GLU A 325 -29.18 -10.04 -15.59
CA GLU A 325 -29.02 -8.63 -15.23
C GLU A 325 -27.88 -7.91 -15.99
N TYR A 326 -26.88 -8.62 -16.54
CA TYR A 326 -25.67 -7.97 -17.07
C TYR A 326 -25.48 -8.13 -18.58
N ARG A 327 -26.57 -7.98 -19.33
CA ARG A 327 -26.50 -7.98 -20.80
C ARG A 327 -25.61 -6.82 -21.27
N PRO A 328 -24.84 -6.98 -22.37
CA PRO A 328 -23.93 -5.95 -22.87
C PRO A 328 -24.54 -4.58 -23.08
N GLU A 329 -25.84 -4.51 -23.46
CA GLU A 329 -26.58 -3.25 -23.65
C GLU A 329 -26.74 -2.50 -22.32
N ALA A 330 -27.18 -3.21 -21.27
CA ALA A 330 -27.36 -2.64 -19.93
C ALA A 330 -26.01 -2.19 -19.36
N VAL A 331 -24.96 -3.00 -19.53
CA VAL A 331 -23.60 -2.68 -19.06
C VAL A 331 -23.02 -1.50 -19.83
N SER A 332 -23.23 -1.42 -21.14
CA SER A 332 -22.82 -0.27 -21.96
C SER A 332 -23.46 1.04 -21.47
N ALA A 333 -24.74 1.02 -21.14
CA ALA A 333 -25.46 2.18 -20.58
C ALA A 333 -24.88 2.63 -19.24
N ILE A 334 -24.48 1.71 -18.37
CA ILE A 334 -23.89 1.97 -17.05
C ILE A 334 -22.46 2.52 -17.20
N THR A 335 -21.63 1.84 -17.99
CA THR A 335 -20.17 2.05 -18.02
C THR A 335 -19.70 3.08 -19.02
N GLY A 336 -20.50 3.32 -20.07
CA GLY A 336 -20.11 4.10 -21.24
C GLY A 336 -19.22 3.31 -22.22
N VAL A 337 -18.90 2.07 -21.95
CA VAL A 337 -18.09 1.20 -22.83
C VAL A 337 -18.97 0.66 -23.96
N PRO A 338 -18.57 0.77 -25.26
CA PRO A 338 -19.35 0.27 -26.36
C PRO A 338 -19.61 -1.25 -26.29
N ILE A 339 -20.82 -1.69 -26.68
CA ILE A 339 -21.24 -3.10 -26.70
C ILE A 339 -20.24 -3.96 -27.46
N ALA A 340 -19.79 -3.49 -28.62
CA ALA A 340 -18.80 -4.20 -29.44
C ALA A 340 -17.48 -4.41 -28.69
N THR A 341 -17.05 -3.46 -27.88
CA THR A 341 -15.83 -3.57 -27.06
C THR A 341 -16.03 -4.59 -25.94
N ILE A 342 -17.17 -4.54 -25.24
CA ILE A 342 -17.53 -5.51 -24.18
C ILE A 342 -17.47 -6.93 -24.74
N THR A 343 -18.17 -7.19 -25.83
CA THR A 343 -18.27 -8.52 -26.46
C THR A 343 -16.90 -9.00 -26.94
N ARG A 344 -16.14 -8.14 -27.62
CA ARG A 344 -14.81 -8.48 -28.15
C ARG A 344 -13.81 -8.79 -27.02
N VAL A 345 -13.72 -7.91 -26.01
CA VAL A 345 -12.79 -8.11 -24.88
C VAL A 345 -13.12 -9.38 -24.10
N ALA A 346 -14.41 -9.69 -23.92
CA ALA A 346 -14.84 -10.94 -23.26
C ALA A 346 -14.37 -12.18 -24.03
N ARG A 347 -14.57 -12.22 -25.36
CA ARG A 347 -14.14 -13.33 -26.22
C ARG A 347 -12.62 -13.47 -26.27
N GLU A 348 -11.89 -12.34 -26.40
CA GLU A 348 -10.42 -12.33 -26.40
C GLU A 348 -9.87 -12.85 -25.05
N PHE A 349 -10.41 -12.38 -23.92
CA PHE A 349 -10.02 -12.79 -22.58
C PHE A 349 -10.27 -14.28 -22.35
N ALA A 350 -11.44 -14.77 -22.71
CA ALA A 350 -11.79 -16.19 -22.55
C ALA A 350 -11.06 -17.12 -23.53
N GLY A 351 -10.72 -16.62 -24.72
CA GLY A 351 -9.99 -17.39 -25.75
C GLY A 351 -8.49 -17.51 -25.51
N ALA A 352 -7.91 -16.59 -24.75
CA ALA A 352 -6.48 -16.62 -24.41
C ALA A 352 -6.22 -17.43 -23.12
N ARG A 353 -5.24 -18.32 -23.16
CA ARG A 353 -4.87 -19.14 -21.99
C ARG A 353 -3.35 -19.10 -21.77
N PRO A 354 -2.87 -18.77 -20.54
CA PRO A 354 -3.60 -18.28 -19.38
C PRO A 354 -4.04 -16.81 -19.56
N ALA A 355 -5.23 -16.46 -19.05
CA ALA A 355 -5.71 -15.10 -18.98
C ALA A 355 -5.82 -14.65 -17.53
N LEU A 356 -5.53 -13.37 -17.26
CA LEU A 356 -5.51 -12.80 -15.92
C LEU A 356 -6.29 -11.49 -15.88
N ALA A 357 -7.31 -11.42 -15.03
CA ALA A 357 -8.00 -10.19 -14.67
C ALA A 357 -7.48 -9.65 -13.33
N LEU A 358 -7.16 -8.35 -13.28
CA LEU A 358 -6.52 -7.71 -12.14
C LEU A 358 -7.18 -6.37 -11.82
N GLY A 359 -7.64 -6.19 -10.58
CA GLY A 359 -8.20 -4.93 -10.10
C GLY A 359 -7.20 -4.16 -9.25
N GLY A 360 -7.07 -2.87 -9.51
CA GLY A 360 -6.23 -1.94 -8.76
C GLY A 360 -7.01 -1.00 -7.84
N GLY A 361 -6.32 0.01 -7.31
CA GLY A 361 -6.90 1.04 -6.44
C GLY A 361 -8.00 1.86 -7.14
N GLY A 362 -7.85 2.15 -8.44
CA GLY A 362 -8.85 2.88 -9.21
C GLY A 362 -10.23 2.22 -9.19
N ALA A 363 -10.29 0.90 -9.33
CA ALA A 363 -11.53 0.13 -9.27
C ALA A 363 -11.99 -0.20 -7.85
N SER A 364 -11.08 -0.17 -6.85
CA SER A 364 -11.35 -0.67 -5.50
C SER A 364 -11.74 0.41 -4.51
N LEU A 365 -11.30 1.67 -4.70
CA LEU A 365 -11.47 2.75 -3.72
C LEU A 365 -12.78 3.52 -3.95
N HIS A 366 -13.86 2.78 -4.19
CA HIS A 366 -15.24 3.22 -4.28
C HIS A 366 -16.10 2.56 -3.21
N THR A 367 -17.31 3.03 -2.99
CA THR A 367 -18.24 2.47 -2.00
C THR A 367 -18.78 1.08 -2.36
N ASN A 368 -18.53 0.60 -3.56
CA ASN A 368 -18.83 -0.72 -4.10
C ASN A 368 -17.59 -1.56 -4.41
N GLY A 369 -16.45 -1.18 -3.84
CA GLY A 369 -15.13 -1.72 -4.18
C GLY A 369 -14.98 -3.21 -3.96
N LEU A 370 -15.57 -3.77 -2.88
CA LEU A 370 -15.48 -5.21 -2.59
C LEU A 370 -16.22 -6.04 -3.63
N TYR A 371 -17.48 -5.70 -3.96
CA TYR A 371 -18.22 -6.43 -4.99
C TYR A 371 -17.59 -6.27 -6.37
N THR A 372 -17.02 -5.09 -6.68
CA THR A 372 -16.21 -4.89 -7.89
C THR A 372 -15.03 -5.85 -7.95
N ARG A 373 -14.28 -6.01 -6.85
CA ARG A 373 -13.14 -6.92 -6.79
C ARG A 373 -13.54 -8.39 -6.84
N LEU A 374 -14.68 -8.75 -6.25
CA LEU A 374 -15.27 -10.10 -6.37
C LEU A 374 -15.68 -10.39 -7.82
N ALA A 375 -16.28 -9.42 -8.53
CA ALA A 375 -16.64 -9.57 -9.94
C ALA A 375 -15.41 -9.73 -10.85
N ILE A 376 -14.33 -8.99 -10.60
CA ILE A 376 -13.06 -9.13 -11.33
C ILE A 376 -12.43 -10.51 -11.05
N GLN A 377 -12.47 -10.98 -9.80
CA GLN A 377 -11.93 -12.30 -9.46
C GLN A 377 -12.78 -13.44 -10.04
N ALA A 378 -14.09 -13.25 -10.19
CA ALA A 378 -14.97 -14.20 -10.86
C ALA A 378 -14.57 -14.43 -12.32
N LEU A 379 -14.04 -13.42 -13.03
CA LEU A 379 -13.49 -13.60 -14.38
C LEU A 379 -12.32 -14.59 -14.40
N ASN A 380 -11.43 -14.53 -13.40
CA ASN A 380 -10.33 -15.48 -13.27
C ASN A 380 -10.84 -16.91 -13.01
N ALA A 381 -11.89 -17.06 -12.21
CA ALA A 381 -12.50 -18.35 -11.96
C ALA A 381 -13.19 -18.92 -13.21
N LEU A 382 -13.89 -18.08 -13.98
CA LEU A 382 -14.53 -18.52 -15.23
C LEU A 382 -13.52 -19.09 -16.23
N VAL A 383 -12.30 -18.56 -16.27
CA VAL A 383 -11.28 -19.03 -17.22
C VAL A 383 -10.29 -20.03 -16.62
N GLY A 384 -10.54 -20.53 -15.38
CA GLY A 384 -9.66 -21.51 -14.72
C GLY A 384 -8.29 -20.95 -14.30
N SER A 385 -8.18 -19.65 -14.12
CA SER A 385 -6.91 -18.97 -13.78
C SER A 385 -6.73 -18.73 -12.26
N VAL A 386 -7.48 -19.41 -11.41
CA VAL A 386 -7.34 -19.36 -9.94
C VAL A 386 -6.41 -20.50 -9.50
N GLU A 387 -5.37 -20.17 -8.74
CA GLU A 387 -4.31 -21.09 -8.31
C GLU A 387 -3.61 -21.83 -9.46
N ALA A 388 -3.59 -21.19 -10.64
CA ALA A 388 -3.00 -21.73 -11.86
C ALA A 388 -1.81 -20.86 -12.34
N PRO A 389 -0.86 -21.44 -13.08
CA PRO A 389 0.22 -20.67 -13.72
C PRO A 389 -0.33 -19.59 -14.65
N GLY A 390 0.20 -18.38 -14.53
CA GLY A 390 -0.27 -17.21 -15.30
C GLY A 390 -1.57 -16.59 -14.81
N GLY A 391 -2.07 -17.03 -13.65
CA GLY A 391 -3.29 -16.57 -13.02
C GLY A 391 -3.07 -15.92 -11.66
N THR A 392 -4.12 -16.00 -10.81
CA THR A 392 -4.08 -15.51 -9.41
C THR A 392 -3.69 -16.63 -8.46
N THR A 393 -2.98 -16.27 -7.39
CA THR A 393 -2.57 -17.20 -6.33
C THR A 393 -2.54 -16.49 -4.99
N ALA A 394 -2.65 -17.22 -3.87
CA ALA A 394 -2.40 -16.63 -2.56
C ALA A 394 -0.91 -16.29 -2.41
N GLN A 395 -0.61 -15.14 -1.82
CA GLN A 395 0.75 -14.77 -1.44
C GLN A 395 1.31 -15.76 -0.43
N ARG A 396 2.48 -16.30 -0.70
CA ARG A 396 3.18 -17.20 0.24
C ARG A 396 4.10 -16.42 1.13
N ARG A 397 4.19 -16.85 2.39
CA ARG A 397 5.06 -16.20 3.39
C ARG A 397 6.39 -16.94 3.54
N PRO A 398 7.48 -16.22 3.84
CA PRO A 398 8.73 -16.83 4.30
C PRO A 398 8.49 -17.65 5.58
N PRO A 399 9.16 -18.79 5.75
CA PRO A 399 9.00 -19.66 6.93
C PRO A 399 9.77 -19.11 8.14
N LEU A 400 9.35 -17.95 8.65
CA LEU A 400 9.92 -17.38 9.87
C LEU A 400 9.55 -18.23 11.09
N THR A 401 10.42 -18.27 12.09
CA THR A 401 10.08 -18.87 13.38
C THR A 401 8.86 -18.16 13.99
N VAL A 402 7.89 -18.93 14.42
CA VAL A 402 6.75 -18.40 15.18
C VAL A 402 7.23 -17.93 16.53
N LEU A 403 6.98 -16.66 16.85
CA LEU A 403 7.38 -16.10 18.14
C LEU A 403 6.57 -16.76 19.28
N PRO A 404 7.17 -16.94 20.46
CA PRO A 404 6.46 -17.48 21.62
C PRO A 404 5.17 -16.69 21.93
N PRO A 405 4.09 -17.34 22.38
CA PRO A 405 2.85 -16.66 22.72
C PRO A 405 3.07 -15.63 23.84
N VAL A 406 2.28 -14.57 23.82
CA VAL A 406 2.32 -13.54 24.85
C VAL A 406 1.56 -14.03 26.09
N ARG A 407 2.22 -14.00 27.27
CA ARG A 407 1.54 -14.18 28.54
C ARG A 407 0.75 -12.92 28.88
N ARG A 408 -0.57 -13.02 28.90
CA ARG A 408 -1.48 -11.92 29.24
C ARG A 408 -1.77 -11.94 30.73
N ASP A 409 -1.37 -10.92 31.47
CA ASP A 409 -1.78 -10.73 32.86
C ASP A 409 -3.22 -10.17 32.95
N ALA A 410 -3.73 -10.00 34.17
CA ALA A 410 -5.08 -9.55 34.39
C ALA A 410 -5.39 -8.16 33.80
N ALA A 411 -4.40 -7.26 33.76
CA ALA A 411 -4.57 -5.95 33.13
C ALA A 411 -4.69 -6.07 31.61
N ALA A 412 -3.84 -6.89 30.98
CA ALA A 412 -3.89 -7.16 29.55
C ALA A 412 -5.20 -7.85 29.14
N GLN A 413 -5.64 -8.85 29.89
CA GLN A 413 -6.90 -9.55 29.62
C GLN A 413 -8.11 -8.61 29.66
N ARG A 414 -8.20 -7.75 30.69
CA ARG A 414 -9.28 -6.75 30.78
C ARG A 414 -9.25 -5.75 29.63
N GLY A 415 -8.08 -5.22 29.31
CA GLY A 415 -7.94 -4.23 28.26
C GLY A 415 -8.23 -4.78 26.87
N LEU A 416 -7.78 -5.99 26.55
CA LEU A 416 -8.03 -6.66 25.27
C LEU A 416 -9.50 -7.06 25.07
N ALA A 417 -10.30 -7.16 26.14
CA ALA A 417 -11.74 -7.41 26.07
C ALA A 417 -12.54 -6.16 25.67
N MET A 418 -11.94 -4.98 25.71
CA MET A 418 -12.59 -3.73 25.31
C MET A 418 -12.74 -3.65 23.80
N PRO A 419 -13.80 -2.99 23.29
CA PRO A 419 -13.99 -2.80 21.86
C PRO A 419 -12.87 -1.92 21.29
N ARG A 420 -12.54 -2.12 20.02
CA ARG A 420 -11.55 -1.30 19.31
C ARG A 420 -12.10 0.09 18.98
N LEU A 421 -11.25 1.11 19.06
CA LEU A 421 -11.59 2.50 18.70
C LEU A 421 -11.93 2.69 17.21
N ASP A 422 -11.32 1.90 16.35
CA ASP A 422 -11.59 1.93 14.90
C ASP A 422 -12.78 1.05 14.47
N GLY A 423 -13.38 0.29 15.41
CA GLY A 423 -14.51 -0.60 15.14
C GLY A 423 -14.19 -1.79 14.24
N ALA A 424 -12.91 -2.05 13.93
CA ALA A 424 -12.51 -3.21 13.14
C ALA A 424 -12.93 -4.53 13.82
N GLY A 425 -13.35 -5.51 13.02
CA GLY A 425 -13.86 -6.80 13.50
C GLY A 425 -15.30 -6.76 14.02
N THR A 426 -15.99 -5.62 13.95
CA THR A 426 -17.38 -5.48 14.42
C THR A 426 -18.25 -4.70 13.42
N GLY A 427 -19.54 -4.97 13.37
CA GLY A 427 -20.51 -4.21 12.58
C GLY A 427 -20.09 -4.00 11.12
N ARG A 428 -19.97 -2.76 10.69
CA ARG A 428 -19.53 -2.38 9.33
C ARG A 428 -18.06 -2.72 9.04
N GLY A 429 -17.25 -2.92 10.07
CA GLY A 429 -15.86 -3.33 9.99
C GLY A 429 -15.64 -4.83 10.19
N ALA A 430 -16.66 -5.67 10.08
CA ALA A 430 -16.58 -7.09 10.43
C ALA A 430 -15.55 -7.88 9.61
N LEU A 431 -15.27 -7.47 8.38
CA LEU A 431 -14.29 -8.08 7.48
C LEU A 431 -12.91 -7.44 7.54
N VAL A 432 -12.73 -6.30 8.21
CA VAL A 432 -11.45 -5.60 8.24
C VAL A 432 -10.65 -5.89 9.49
N THR A 433 -9.34 -5.94 9.33
CA THR A 433 -8.39 -6.05 10.44
C THR A 433 -8.03 -4.67 11.02
N SER A 434 -8.27 -3.59 10.26
CA SER A 434 -8.06 -2.20 10.66
C SER A 434 -8.96 -1.26 9.86
N ALA A 435 -9.72 -0.40 10.55
CA ALA A 435 -10.58 0.61 9.93
C ALA A 435 -10.04 2.03 10.23
N PHE A 436 -8.83 2.31 9.73
CA PHE A 436 -8.13 3.59 9.97
C PHE A 436 -8.99 4.83 9.69
N HIS A 437 -9.80 4.80 8.62
CA HIS A 437 -10.69 5.90 8.26
C HIS A 437 -11.80 6.17 9.29
N ALA A 438 -12.13 5.20 10.16
CA ALA A 438 -13.12 5.39 11.22
C ALA A 438 -12.53 6.03 12.50
N LEU A 439 -11.20 6.01 12.64
CA LEU A 439 -10.52 6.55 13.82
C LEU A 439 -10.83 8.03 14.09
N PRO A 440 -10.84 8.95 13.09
CA PRO A 440 -11.21 10.36 13.34
C PRO A 440 -12.60 10.53 13.95
N GLY A 441 -13.58 9.75 13.49
CA GLY A 441 -14.93 9.74 14.04
C GLY A 441 -14.98 9.27 15.48
N GLY A 442 -14.24 8.21 15.81
CA GLY A 442 -14.07 7.71 17.18
C GLY A 442 -13.46 8.77 18.11
N LEU A 443 -12.37 9.42 17.66
CA LEU A 443 -11.72 10.51 18.41
C LEU A 443 -12.66 11.71 18.63
N ARG A 444 -13.41 12.10 17.61
CA ARG A 444 -14.38 13.20 17.71
C ARG A 444 -15.46 12.92 18.72
N ALA A 445 -16.02 11.71 18.68
CA ALA A 445 -17.11 11.29 19.54
C ALA A 445 -16.68 10.86 20.96
N GLY A 446 -15.40 10.54 21.17
CA GLY A 446 -14.91 9.94 22.40
C GLY A 446 -15.53 8.55 22.66
N LYS A 447 -15.91 7.83 21.60
CA LYS A 447 -16.60 6.54 21.69
C LYS A 447 -15.82 5.46 20.94
N PRO A 448 -15.78 4.24 21.47
CA PRO A 448 -16.40 3.73 22.72
C PRO A 448 -15.75 4.28 23.99
N TYR A 449 -14.57 4.90 23.90
CA TYR A 449 -13.84 5.61 24.94
C TYR A 449 -12.86 6.60 24.31
N ALA A 450 -12.37 7.57 25.10
CA ALA A 450 -11.33 8.47 24.64
C ALA A 450 -9.94 7.79 24.67
N PRO A 451 -9.04 8.02 23.71
CA PRO A 451 -7.68 7.51 23.78
C PRO A 451 -6.89 8.21 24.89
N GLY A 452 -6.05 7.46 25.61
CA GLY A 452 -5.13 7.96 26.63
C GLY A 452 -3.74 8.27 26.11
N ALA A 453 -3.32 7.50 25.08
CA ALA A 453 -2.03 7.72 24.41
C ALA A 453 -2.08 7.22 22.96
N LEU A 454 -1.22 7.81 22.11
CA LEU A 454 -1.07 7.46 20.71
C LEU A 454 0.42 7.26 20.36
N LEU A 455 0.75 6.12 19.78
CA LEU A 455 2.05 5.83 19.19
C LEU A 455 1.93 5.91 17.66
N LEU A 456 2.79 6.68 17.03
CA LEU A 456 2.80 6.88 15.57
C LEU A 456 4.08 6.29 14.99
N TYR A 457 3.96 5.25 14.20
CA TYR A 457 5.08 4.63 13.51
C TYR A 457 4.87 4.62 12.00
N TYR A 458 5.78 5.27 11.27
CA TYR A 458 5.78 5.28 9.81
C TYR A 458 4.45 5.77 9.19
N ALA A 459 3.72 6.63 9.89
CA ALA A 459 2.39 7.11 9.54
C ALA A 459 2.29 8.63 9.70
N ASN A 460 1.65 9.27 8.73
CA ASN A 460 1.34 10.70 8.73
C ASN A 460 -0.16 10.92 8.45
N PRO A 461 -1.05 10.59 9.41
CA PRO A 461 -2.49 10.73 9.24
C PRO A 461 -2.97 12.13 8.86
N ALA A 462 -2.37 13.20 9.42
CA ALA A 462 -2.75 14.58 9.11
C ALA A 462 -2.53 14.97 7.64
N TYR A 463 -1.74 14.19 6.90
CA TYR A 463 -1.60 14.32 5.47
C TYR A 463 -2.43 13.26 4.71
N SER A 464 -2.35 11.99 5.13
CA SER A 464 -2.82 10.84 4.35
C SER A 464 -4.29 10.48 4.53
N SER A 465 -4.93 10.92 5.61
CA SER A 465 -6.37 10.71 5.84
C SER A 465 -7.16 11.96 5.47
N PRO A 466 -8.21 11.85 4.64
CA PRO A 466 -9.04 12.98 4.28
C PRO A 466 -9.59 13.75 5.49
N GLU A 467 -10.05 13.04 6.51
CA GLU A 467 -10.66 13.66 7.67
C GLU A 467 -9.63 14.32 8.59
N PHE A 468 -8.49 13.68 8.88
CA PHE A 468 -7.40 14.30 9.63
C PHE A 468 -6.74 15.45 8.88
N ALA A 469 -6.67 15.40 7.55
CA ALA A 469 -6.10 16.50 6.75
C ALA A 469 -6.96 17.78 6.79
N ARG A 470 -8.26 17.62 7.05
CA ARG A 470 -9.19 18.75 7.26
C ARG A 470 -9.30 19.20 8.71
N ALA A 471 -9.12 18.29 9.65
CA ALA A 471 -9.31 18.51 11.07
C ALA A 471 -8.13 17.95 11.90
N PRO A 472 -6.89 18.45 11.68
CA PRO A 472 -5.73 17.94 12.42
C PRO A 472 -5.79 18.25 13.92
N GLU A 473 -6.60 19.22 14.34
CA GLU A 473 -6.88 19.53 15.74
C GLU A 473 -7.52 18.36 16.51
N LEU A 474 -7.99 17.31 15.83
CA LEU A 474 -8.44 16.08 16.49
C LEU A 474 -7.33 15.41 17.30
N PHE A 475 -6.07 15.64 16.96
CA PHE A 475 -4.94 15.16 17.74
C PHE A 475 -4.84 15.82 19.12
N GLU A 476 -5.42 17.01 19.30
CA GLU A 476 -5.45 17.70 20.60
C GLU A 476 -6.28 16.94 21.64
N LYS A 477 -7.20 16.08 21.18
CA LYS A 477 -8.02 15.22 22.05
C LYS A 477 -7.25 14.03 22.64
N VAL A 478 -6.05 13.74 22.15
CA VAL A 478 -5.22 12.66 22.66
C VAL A 478 -4.26 13.23 23.71
N PRO A 479 -4.34 12.82 24.99
CA PRO A 479 -3.53 13.41 26.05
C PRO A 479 -2.01 13.28 25.87
N PHE A 480 -1.54 12.19 25.23
CA PHE A 480 -0.12 11.97 25.02
C PHE A 480 0.15 11.31 23.68
N ILE A 481 1.00 11.91 22.86
CA ILE A 481 1.35 11.42 21.51
C ILE A 481 2.86 11.25 21.40
N VAL A 482 3.30 10.07 21.01
CA VAL A 482 4.69 9.73 20.68
C VAL A 482 4.80 9.48 19.18
N SER A 483 5.68 10.21 18.51
CA SER A 483 6.00 9.99 17.10
C SER A 483 7.40 9.43 16.94
N PHE A 484 7.53 8.37 16.13
CA PHE A 484 8.82 7.77 15.76
C PHE A 484 9.31 8.25 14.39
N SER A 485 8.84 9.38 13.92
CA SER A 485 9.23 9.92 12.61
C SER A 485 10.65 10.53 12.64
N PRO A 486 11.50 10.26 11.64
CA PRO A 486 12.77 10.97 11.46
C PRO A 486 12.61 12.38 10.88
N PHE A 487 11.38 12.78 10.51
CA PHE A 487 11.03 14.07 9.94
C PHE A 487 9.89 14.73 10.69
N MET A 488 9.90 16.07 10.73
CA MET A 488 8.83 16.85 11.34
C MET A 488 7.68 17.01 10.34
N ASP A 489 6.90 15.92 10.16
CA ASP A 489 5.71 15.90 9.29
C ASP A 489 4.48 16.52 9.96
N GLU A 490 3.37 16.63 9.22
CA GLU A 490 2.12 17.25 9.66
C GLU A 490 1.57 16.63 10.95
N THR A 491 1.70 15.34 11.14
CA THR A 491 1.21 14.65 12.34
C THR A 491 2.21 14.77 13.49
N THR A 492 3.49 14.65 13.20
CA THR A 492 4.57 14.77 14.20
C THR A 492 4.56 16.12 14.89
N ARG A 493 4.13 17.20 14.24
CA ARG A 493 3.93 18.51 14.86
C ARG A 493 2.96 18.51 16.05
N TYR A 494 2.05 17.55 16.12
CA TYR A 494 1.09 17.39 17.24
C TYR A 494 1.61 16.47 18.33
N ALA A 495 2.78 15.86 18.20
CA ALA A 495 3.33 14.98 19.21
C ALA A 495 3.75 15.74 20.48
N ASP A 496 3.75 15.04 21.60
CA ASP A 496 4.32 15.52 22.87
C ASP A 496 5.78 15.11 23.00
N LEU A 497 6.11 13.96 22.37
CA LEU A 497 7.43 13.37 22.37
C LEU A 497 7.75 12.85 20.96
N VAL A 498 8.93 13.22 20.45
CA VAL A 498 9.45 12.67 19.21
C VAL A 498 10.69 11.82 19.49
N LEU A 499 10.62 10.55 19.11
CA LEU A 499 11.69 9.55 19.23
C LEU A 499 12.17 9.20 17.81
N PRO A 500 13.14 9.93 17.24
CA PRO A 500 13.43 9.83 15.81
C PRO A 500 14.02 8.49 15.43
N ASP A 501 13.38 7.82 14.46
CA ASP A 501 13.83 6.55 13.87
C ASP A 501 15.07 6.76 12.98
N HIS A 502 15.81 5.71 12.77
CA HIS A 502 16.82 5.64 11.70
C HIS A 502 16.18 5.74 10.32
N THR A 503 16.88 6.30 9.34
CA THR A 503 16.52 6.08 7.93
C THR A 503 16.81 4.62 7.54
N PHE A 504 16.25 4.20 6.40
CA PHE A 504 16.36 2.79 5.98
C PHE A 504 17.80 2.36 5.65
N LEU A 505 18.73 3.28 5.43
CA LEU A 505 20.15 3.00 5.17
C LEU A 505 20.97 2.84 6.46
N GLU A 506 20.38 3.12 7.62
CA GLU A 506 21.03 3.14 8.93
C GLU A 506 20.59 2.00 9.84
N ARG A 507 19.75 1.04 9.38
CA ARG A 507 19.11 0.06 10.28
C ARG A 507 19.02 -1.35 9.73
N TRP A 508 18.98 -2.30 10.65
CA TRP A 508 18.60 -3.68 10.37
C TRP A 508 17.07 -3.81 10.29
N GLN A 509 16.56 -4.51 9.29
CA GLN A 509 15.15 -4.83 9.18
C GLN A 509 14.92 -5.94 8.15
N ASP A 510 13.90 -6.78 8.36
CA ASP A 510 13.36 -7.67 7.34
C ASP A 510 12.46 -6.95 6.35
N ASP A 511 12.34 -7.51 5.18
CA ASP A 511 11.43 -7.02 4.14
C ASP A 511 10.82 -8.20 3.37
N PRO A 512 9.75 -8.84 3.88
CA PRO A 512 9.00 -9.80 3.12
C PRO A 512 8.20 -9.07 2.05
N VAL A 513 8.33 -9.50 0.80
CA VAL A 513 7.60 -8.91 -0.32
C VAL A 513 6.21 -9.53 -0.39
N GLU A 514 5.18 -8.71 -0.31
CA GLU A 514 3.78 -9.14 -0.33
C GLU A 514 3.02 -8.61 -1.56
N ALA A 515 1.95 -9.32 -1.95
CA ALA A 515 0.92 -8.91 -2.92
C ALA A 515 1.42 -8.57 -4.35
N VAL A 516 2.56 -9.10 -4.75
CA VAL A 516 3.16 -8.78 -6.06
C VAL A 516 3.41 -10.04 -6.88
N TRP A 517 3.85 -11.10 -6.21
CA TRP A 517 4.34 -12.32 -6.84
C TRP A 517 4.22 -13.49 -5.86
N GLY A 518 3.68 -14.63 -6.30
CA GLY A 518 3.34 -15.76 -5.43
C GLY A 518 4.48 -16.36 -4.60
N PRO A 519 5.73 -16.51 -5.15
CA PRO A 519 6.86 -17.04 -4.39
C PRO A 519 7.20 -16.19 -3.17
N PRO A 520 7.53 -16.80 -2.01
CA PRO A 520 7.94 -16.06 -0.84
C PRO A 520 9.35 -15.46 -1.04
N VAL A 521 9.48 -14.18 -0.73
CA VAL A 521 10.74 -13.43 -0.78
C VAL A 521 10.96 -12.74 0.55
N LEU A 522 12.15 -12.86 1.10
CA LEU A 522 12.57 -12.22 2.34
C LEU A 522 13.86 -11.43 2.10
N GLY A 523 13.74 -10.13 1.95
CA GLY A 523 14.90 -9.22 1.90
C GLY A 523 15.47 -8.99 3.30
N LEU A 524 16.78 -8.84 3.39
CA LEU A 524 17.46 -8.38 4.60
C LEU A 524 18.02 -6.98 4.37
N ARG A 525 17.45 -6.01 5.05
CA ARG A 525 17.98 -4.65 5.12
C ARG A 525 19.03 -4.60 6.21
N GLN A 526 20.26 -4.20 5.84
CA GLN A 526 21.34 -3.93 6.77
C GLN A 526 21.71 -2.45 6.74
N PRO A 527 22.26 -1.90 7.84
CA PRO A 527 22.84 -0.57 7.83
C PRO A 527 24.04 -0.54 6.87
N VAL A 528 24.10 0.46 6.02
CA VAL A 528 25.22 0.68 5.08
C VAL A 528 26.14 1.79 5.54
N VAL A 529 25.65 2.61 6.46
CA VAL A 529 26.38 3.66 7.18
C VAL A 529 25.98 3.66 8.64
N GLU A 530 26.83 4.19 9.50
CA GLU A 530 26.47 4.48 10.90
C GLU A 530 25.38 5.57 10.96
N PRO A 531 24.55 5.56 12.02
CA PRO A 531 23.57 6.61 12.22
C PRO A 531 24.19 7.99 12.24
N ARG A 532 23.71 8.89 11.38
CA ARG A 532 24.26 10.24 11.25
C ARG A 532 23.90 11.18 12.40
N HIS A 533 22.85 10.85 13.14
CA HIS A 533 22.29 11.65 14.22
C HIS A 533 22.00 10.79 15.45
N GLN A 534 21.63 11.41 16.54
CA GLN A 534 21.21 10.72 17.77
C GLN A 534 19.82 10.10 17.60
N THR A 535 19.64 9.29 16.56
CA THR A 535 18.44 8.52 16.27
C THR A 535 18.56 7.10 16.86
N ARG A 536 17.47 6.36 16.95
CA ARG A 536 17.45 4.95 17.40
C ARG A 536 16.43 4.18 16.58
N HIS A 537 16.70 2.90 16.31
CA HIS A 537 15.73 2.03 15.65
C HIS A 537 14.45 1.95 16.49
N THR A 538 13.29 2.22 15.87
CA THR A 538 11.99 2.18 16.59
C THR A 538 11.75 0.83 17.27
N GLY A 539 12.18 -0.28 16.66
CA GLY A 539 12.07 -1.61 17.26
C GLY A 539 12.84 -1.72 18.59
N ASP A 540 14.05 -1.14 18.66
CA ASP A 540 14.84 -1.08 19.89
C ASP A 540 14.15 -0.23 20.96
N ALA A 541 13.59 0.91 20.55
CA ALA A 541 12.84 1.77 21.47
C ALA A 541 11.59 1.07 22.04
N ILE A 542 10.85 0.31 21.22
CA ILE A 542 9.69 -0.48 21.68
C ILE A 542 10.11 -1.62 22.61
N ILE A 543 11.21 -2.32 22.30
CA ILE A 543 11.75 -3.37 23.19
C ILE A 543 12.13 -2.77 24.54
N GLN A 544 12.86 -1.65 24.56
CA GLN A 544 13.28 -0.95 25.77
C GLN A 544 12.08 -0.44 26.59
N LEU A 545 11.05 0.13 25.92
CA LEU A 545 9.80 0.52 26.60
C LEU A 545 9.11 -0.67 27.25
N ALA A 546 9.03 -1.80 26.55
CA ALA A 546 8.42 -3.01 27.09
C ALA A 546 9.18 -3.54 28.31
N GLN A 547 10.50 -3.58 28.24
CA GLN A 547 11.37 -4.01 29.35
C GLN A 547 11.27 -3.06 30.54
N ALA A 548 11.22 -1.74 30.31
CA ALA A 548 11.07 -0.74 31.36
C ALA A 548 9.68 -0.76 32.03
N LEU A 549 8.63 -1.22 31.36
CA LEU A 549 7.30 -1.42 31.96
C LEU A 549 7.29 -2.57 32.96
N GLY A 550 8.15 -3.58 32.78
CA GLY A 550 8.29 -4.70 33.69
C GLY A 550 7.21 -5.79 33.59
N GLY A 551 7.28 -6.80 34.44
CA GLY A 551 6.28 -7.87 34.57
C GLY A 551 6.02 -8.62 33.24
N ALA A 552 4.77 -8.99 33.00
CA ALA A 552 4.37 -9.74 31.81
C ALA A 552 4.68 -9.02 30.50
N VAL A 553 4.74 -7.68 30.51
CA VAL A 553 5.09 -6.89 29.31
C VAL A 553 6.57 -7.09 28.97
N ALA A 554 7.46 -7.03 29.96
CA ALA A 554 8.90 -7.26 29.77
C ALA A 554 9.20 -8.70 29.33
N GLU A 555 8.53 -9.67 29.93
CA GLU A 555 8.68 -11.10 29.59
C GLU A 555 8.32 -11.38 28.13
N ALA A 556 7.41 -10.62 27.54
CA ALA A 556 7.06 -10.73 26.14
C ALA A 556 8.18 -10.25 25.20
N PHE A 557 9.23 -9.58 25.70
CA PHE A 557 10.32 -8.98 24.91
C PHE A 557 11.70 -9.46 25.39
N PRO A 558 12.06 -10.75 25.22
CA PRO A 558 13.30 -11.32 25.72
C PRO A 558 14.55 -10.91 24.92
N TRP A 559 14.37 -10.20 23.80
CA TRP A 559 15.46 -9.80 22.91
C TRP A 559 16.16 -8.54 23.44
N LYS A 560 17.47 -8.48 23.24
CA LYS A 560 18.27 -7.31 23.57
C LYS A 560 17.90 -6.09 22.73
N ASP A 561 17.69 -6.34 21.45
CA ASP A 561 17.43 -5.35 20.40
C ASP A 561 16.64 -5.97 19.24
N PHE A 562 16.28 -5.17 18.26
CA PHE A 562 15.53 -5.63 17.09
C PHE A 562 16.33 -6.59 16.21
N GLN A 563 17.66 -6.46 16.15
CA GLN A 563 18.50 -7.40 15.43
C GLN A 563 18.44 -8.79 16.07
N GLY A 564 18.40 -8.87 17.38
CA GLY A 564 18.20 -10.13 18.10
C GLY A 564 16.85 -10.79 17.78
N LEU A 565 15.78 -9.99 17.68
CA LEU A 565 14.47 -10.47 17.21
C LEU A 565 14.55 -10.98 15.76
N LEU A 566 15.21 -10.23 14.84
CA LEU A 566 15.41 -10.65 13.45
C LEU A 566 16.11 -12.00 13.38
N ARG A 567 17.21 -12.17 14.11
CA ARG A 567 17.98 -13.41 14.13
C ARG A 567 17.12 -14.58 14.63
N ALA A 568 16.36 -14.38 15.70
CA ALA A 568 15.46 -15.40 16.25
C ALA A 568 14.36 -15.79 15.24
N ALA A 569 13.78 -14.84 14.53
CA ALA A 569 12.77 -15.10 13.52
C ALA A 569 13.34 -15.80 12.28
N PHE A 570 14.55 -15.45 11.85
CA PHE A 570 15.21 -16.01 10.67
C PHE A 570 15.72 -17.43 10.87
N GLN A 571 15.80 -17.90 12.12
CA GLN A 571 16.11 -19.29 12.44
C GLN A 571 15.21 -20.27 11.66
N GLY A 572 13.89 -19.99 11.60
CA GLY A 572 12.94 -20.83 10.88
C GLY A 572 13.19 -20.88 9.38
N VAL A 573 13.72 -19.81 8.78
CA VAL A 573 14.10 -19.80 7.36
C VAL A 573 15.31 -20.68 7.11
N ALA A 574 16.31 -20.61 8.01
CA ALA A 574 17.50 -21.46 7.92
C ALA A 574 17.14 -22.94 8.09
N GLU A 575 16.21 -23.28 8.96
CA GLU A 575 15.77 -24.62 9.30
C GLU A 575 14.78 -25.23 8.29
N ALA A 576 14.15 -24.40 7.46
CA ALA A 576 13.09 -24.84 6.55
C ALA A 576 13.56 -25.78 5.43
N ARG A 577 14.88 -25.93 5.22
CA ARG A 577 15.51 -26.79 4.19
C ARG A 577 14.91 -26.60 2.81
N ARG A 578 14.65 -25.37 2.44
CA ARG A 578 14.11 -24.98 1.12
C ARG A 578 14.49 -23.54 0.79
N GLY A 579 14.22 -23.19 -0.48
CA GLY A 579 14.59 -21.87 -0.96
C GLY A 579 16.09 -21.71 -1.12
N LEU A 580 16.51 -20.49 -1.40
CA LEU A 580 17.91 -20.16 -1.62
C LEU A 580 18.21 -18.74 -1.15
N ILE A 581 19.42 -18.54 -0.69
CA ILE A 581 19.99 -17.20 -0.53
C ILE A 581 20.17 -16.63 -1.94
N MET A 582 19.91 -15.35 -2.10
CA MET A 582 19.91 -14.68 -3.39
C MET A 582 21.19 -14.95 -4.16
N ALA A 583 21.05 -15.44 -5.38
CA ALA A 583 22.13 -15.97 -6.20
C ALA A 583 22.02 -15.42 -7.63
N ALA A 584 23.09 -15.59 -8.41
CA ALA A 584 23.05 -15.28 -9.83
C ALA A 584 21.96 -16.12 -10.55
N PRO A 585 21.38 -15.64 -11.66
CA PRO A 585 20.32 -16.36 -12.38
C PRO A 585 20.68 -17.80 -12.80
N PHE A 586 21.95 -18.04 -13.06
CA PHE A 586 22.45 -19.39 -13.41
C PHE A 586 22.41 -20.34 -12.20
N GLU A 587 22.89 -19.90 -11.04
CA GLU A 587 22.85 -20.67 -9.79
C GLU A 587 21.41 -20.95 -9.37
N GLU A 588 20.55 -19.93 -9.50
CA GLU A 588 19.13 -20.03 -9.25
C GLU A 588 18.44 -21.10 -10.13
N ALA A 589 18.70 -21.08 -11.44
CA ALA A 589 18.13 -22.06 -12.36
C ALA A 589 18.59 -23.51 -12.03
N ARG A 590 19.83 -23.67 -11.58
CA ARG A 590 20.34 -24.96 -11.11
C ARG A 590 19.62 -25.42 -9.86
N GLN A 591 19.53 -24.55 -8.84
CA GLN A 591 18.88 -24.87 -7.57
C GLN A 591 17.38 -25.12 -7.73
N ARG A 592 16.72 -24.39 -8.62
CA ARG A 592 15.30 -24.62 -8.95
C ARG A 592 15.11 -26.05 -9.49
N ARG A 593 15.90 -26.47 -10.44
CA ARG A 593 15.85 -27.83 -10.98
C ARG A 593 16.10 -28.90 -9.92
N GLN A 594 17.02 -28.65 -9.00
CA GLN A 594 17.29 -29.56 -7.88
C GLN A 594 16.08 -29.62 -6.94
N ALA A 595 15.46 -28.49 -6.61
CA ALA A 595 14.27 -28.45 -5.77
C ALA A 595 13.05 -29.13 -6.42
N GLU A 596 12.87 -28.96 -7.74
CA GLU A 596 11.83 -29.65 -8.52
C GLU A 596 12.05 -31.18 -8.53
N ALA A 597 13.29 -31.62 -8.46
CA ALA A 597 13.66 -33.04 -8.33
C ALA A 597 13.64 -33.57 -6.89
N GLY A 598 13.17 -32.76 -5.93
CA GLY A 598 13.09 -33.14 -4.51
C GLY A 598 14.39 -33.00 -3.72
N PHE A 599 15.43 -32.40 -4.29
CA PHE A 599 16.71 -32.19 -3.62
C PHE A 599 16.87 -30.74 -3.17
N TRP A 600 17.31 -30.56 -1.94
CA TRP A 600 17.72 -29.26 -1.46
C TRP A 600 19.16 -29.33 -0.93
N ILE A 601 20.04 -28.49 -1.46
CA ILE A 601 21.46 -28.44 -1.08
C ILE A 601 21.72 -27.07 -0.46
N PRO A 602 21.94 -27.00 0.87
CA PRO A 602 22.24 -25.74 1.54
C PRO A 602 23.62 -25.21 1.14
N THR A 603 23.74 -23.89 1.10
CA THR A 603 25.03 -23.20 0.94
C THR A 603 25.68 -22.88 2.27
N TYR A 604 25.05 -23.24 3.39
CA TYR A 604 25.45 -22.93 4.76
C TYR A 604 25.29 -24.18 5.64
N LYS A 605 26.09 -24.27 6.70
CA LYS A 605 26.04 -25.34 7.71
C LYS A 605 25.51 -24.86 9.05
N THR A 606 25.76 -23.59 9.37
CA THR A 606 25.35 -22.97 10.64
C THR A 606 24.42 -21.77 10.38
N PHE A 607 23.70 -21.34 11.41
CA PHE A 607 22.87 -20.15 11.33
C PHE A 607 23.71 -18.88 11.08
N ASP A 608 24.90 -18.78 11.64
CA ASP A 608 25.78 -17.64 11.43
C ASP A 608 26.28 -17.57 9.97
N GLU A 609 26.62 -18.70 9.36
CA GLU A 609 26.92 -18.75 7.92
C GLU A 609 25.70 -18.31 7.07
N PHE A 610 24.51 -18.80 7.42
CA PHE A 610 23.27 -18.39 6.77
C PHE A 610 23.06 -16.87 6.88
N TRP A 611 23.18 -16.32 8.11
CA TRP A 611 23.00 -14.89 8.35
C TRP A 611 24.01 -14.03 7.56
N ASN A 612 25.28 -14.44 7.58
CA ASN A 612 26.33 -13.71 6.85
C ASN A 612 26.07 -13.72 5.33
N GLN A 613 25.70 -14.88 4.77
CA GLN A 613 25.33 -14.96 3.36
C GLN A 613 24.09 -14.13 3.03
N MET A 614 23.09 -14.09 3.93
CA MET A 614 21.93 -13.20 3.78
C MET A 614 22.34 -11.73 3.71
N ALA A 615 23.26 -11.30 4.59
CA ALA A 615 23.78 -9.95 4.61
C ALA A 615 24.63 -9.63 3.36
N GLU A 616 25.44 -10.58 2.89
CA GLU A 616 26.27 -10.43 1.68
C GLU A 616 25.46 -10.36 0.38
N ARG A 617 24.30 -11.03 0.32
CA ARG A 617 23.49 -11.16 -0.90
C ARG A 617 22.20 -10.34 -0.86
N GLY A 618 21.73 -9.91 0.32
CA GLY A 618 20.57 -9.07 0.52
C GLY A 618 19.27 -9.82 0.77
N GLY A 619 19.28 -11.14 1.00
CA GLY A 619 18.12 -11.90 1.42
C GLY A 619 17.98 -13.32 0.87
N TRP A 620 16.79 -13.87 1.05
CA TRP A 620 16.38 -15.23 0.70
C TRP A 620 15.09 -15.24 -0.13
N TRP A 621 14.86 -16.27 -0.94
CA TRP A 621 13.59 -16.52 -1.59
C TRP A 621 13.42 -17.99 -1.98
N ASP A 622 12.18 -18.41 -2.19
CA ASP A 622 11.86 -19.77 -2.60
C ASP A 622 11.16 -19.77 -3.96
N PRO A 623 11.88 -20.02 -5.06
CA PRO A 623 11.34 -19.98 -6.40
C PRO A 623 10.29 -21.07 -6.67
N ALA A 624 10.42 -22.25 -6.04
CA ALA A 624 9.49 -23.34 -6.19
C ALA A 624 8.24 -23.14 -5.30
N GLY A 625 8.44 -22.54 -4.12
CA GLY A 625 7.46 -22.52 -3.06
C GLY A 625 7.19 -23.94 -2.50
N PRO A 626 6.50 -24.06 -1.37
CA PRO A 626 6.05 -25.37 -0.92
C PRO A 626 5.08 -25.95 -1.94
N PRO A 627 5.10 -27.27 -2.19
CA PRO A 627 4.05 -27.93 -2.94
C PRO A 627 2.71 -27.53 -2.32
N ARG A 628 1.79 -27.02 -3.13
CA ARG A 628 0.42 -26.81 -2.66
C ARG A 628 -0.30 -28.14 -2.74
N ASP A 629 -0.79 -28.58 -1.61
CA ASP A 629 -1.84 -29.58 -1.58
C ASP A 629 -3.06 -28.95 -2.28
N PRO A 630 -3.57 -29.51 -3.38
CA PRO A 630 -4.77 -29.02 -4.05
C PRO A 630 -5.96 -28.88 -3.10
N ALA A 631 -6.03 -29.68 -2.03
CA ALA A 631 -7.04 -29.59 -0.98
C ALA A 631 -6.91 -28.31 -0.13
N GLN A 632 -5.70 -27.73 -0.06
CA GLN A 632 -5.46 -26.47 0.68
C GLN A 632 -5.64 -25.22 -0.18
N ALA A 633 -5.92 -25.37 -1.49
CA ALA A 633 -6.16 -24.23 -2.38
C ALA A 633 -7.47 -23.50 -2.04
N PHE A 634 -8.44 -24.20 -1.47
CA PHE A 634 -9.74 -23.67 -1.09
C PHE A 634 -10.09 -24.12 0.33
N GLN A 635 -10.09 -23.17 1.27
CA GLN A 635 -10.42 -23.35 2.69
C GLN A 635 -11.79 -22.75 3.02
N THR A 636 -12.64 -22.60 2.02
CA THR A 636 -14.03 -22.17 2.15
C THR A 636 -14.91 -23.24 2.81
N LYS A 637 -16.12 -22.88 3.17
CA LYS A 637 -17.10 -23.85 3.71
C LYS A 637 -17.46 -24.95 2.72
N SER A 638 -17.43 -24.64 1.42
CA SER A 638 -17.68 -25.64 0.35
C SER A 638 -16.45 -26.47 -0.01
N GLY A 639 -15.25 -26.10 0.46
CA GLY A 639 -13.97 -26.69 0.02
C GLY A 639 -13.62 -26.36 -1.44
N ARG A 640 -14.27 -25.37 -2.05
CA ARG A 640 -14.16 -24.95 -3.45
C ARG A 640 -14.01 -23.44 -3.57
N TYR A 641 -13.69 -22.93 -4.75
CA TYR A 641 -13.86 -21.51 -5.05
C TYR A 641 -15.33 -21.12 -4.95
N GLU A 642 -15.67 -20.12 -4.18
CA GLU A 642 -17.05 -19.69 -3.97
C GLU A 642 -17.41 -18.48 -4.86
N PHE A 643 -18.28 -18.66 -5.86
CA PHE A 643 -19.01 -17.58 -6.52
C PHE A 643 -20.07 -17.02 -5.58
N VAL A 644 -20.77 -17.90 -4.88
CA VAL A 644 -21.67 -17.56 -3.75
C VAL A 644 -20.83 -17.63 -2.49
N SER A 645 -20.51 -16.48 -1.93
CA SER A 645 -19.64 -16.42 -0.75
C SER A 645 -20.41 -16.76 0.53
N LEU A 646 -20.30 -18.00 0.98
CA LEU A 646 -20.90 -18.45 2.26
C LEU A 646 -20.30 -17.74 3.48
N GLY A 647 -19.11 -17.12 3.33
CA GLY A 647 -18.48 -16.28 4.33
C GLY A 647 -19.23 -14.99 4.63
N LEU A 648 -20.07 -14.52 3.70
CA LEU A 648 -20.95 -13.36 3.90
C LEU A 648 -22.25 -13.70 4.70
N GLY A 649 -22.53 -14.99 4.94
CA GLY A 649 -23.73 -15.43 5.63
C GLY A 649 -24.00 -14.78 6.98
N PRO A 650 -23.02 -14.55 7.86
CA PRO A 650 -23.22 -13.86 9.13
C PRO A 650 -23.57 -12.37 8.98
N LEU A 651 -23.34 -11.80 7.80
CA LEU A 651 -23.58 -10.38 7.52
C LEU A 651 -24.98 -10.10 6.96
N GLY A 652 -25.66 -11.13 6.42
CA GLY A 652 -27.01 -11.04 5.84
C GLY A 652 -28.11 -11.73 6.63
N THR A 653 -27.78 -12.71 7.48
CA THR A 653 -28.72 -13.40 8.36
C THR A 653 -28.01 -13.68 9.68
N ARG A 654 -28.68 -13.48 10.80
CA ARG A 654 -28.20 -13.89 12.11
C ARG A 654 -27.97 -15.41 12.07
N PRO A 655 -26.76 -15.92 12.32
CA PRO A 655 -26.56 -17.37 12.35
C PRO A 655 -27.37 -17.95 13.51
N PRO A 656 -27.90 -19.17 13.41
CA PRO A 656 -28.35 -19.88 14.58
C PRO A 656 -27.13 -20.09 15.47
N THR A 657 -27.15 -19.43 16.61
CA THR A 657 -26.37 -19.63 17.84
C THR A 657 -25.12 -20.55 17.73
N ALA A 658 -24.00 -20.02 17.31
CA ALA A 658 -22.75 -20.38 17.96
C ALA A 658 -22.88 -19.80 19.39
N GLY A 659 -22.91 -20.68 20.41
CA GLY A 659 -23.11 -20.31 21.78
C GLY A 659 -22.19 -19.17 22.23
N PRO A 660 -22.57 -18.40 23.23
CA PRO A 660 -21.82 -17.25 23.67
C PRO A 660 -20.40 -17.70 24.00
N ARG A 661 -19.40 -17.07 23.37
CA ARG A 661 -18.02 -17.16 23.89
C ARG A 661 -18.07 -16.64 25.32
N PRO A 662 -17.62 -17.39 26.33
CA PRO A 662 -17.65 -16.90 27.69
C PRO A 662 -16.89 -15.56 27.73
N ASN A 663 -17.54 -14.51 28.24
CA ASN A 663 -17.02 -13.17 28.50
C ASN A 663 -17.07 -12.13 27.34
N GLN A 664 -18.04 -12.16 26.45
CA GLN A 664 -18.40 -10.96 25.69
C GLN A 664 -19.67 -10.31 26.27
N PRO A 665 -19.62 -9.03 26.68
CA PRO A 665 -20.85 -8.30 27.01
C PRO A 665 -21.66 -8.10 25.73
N ALA A 666 -22.94 -8.43 25.80
CA ALA A 666 -23.88 -8.33 24.69
C ALA A 666 -24.20 -6.86 24.36
N ALA A 667 -23.43 -6.25 23.48
CA ALA A 667 -23.93 -5.18 22.63
C ALA A 667 -24.15 -5.79 21.25
N ALA A 668 -25.41 -5.93 20.84
CA ALA A 668 -25.74 -6.42 19.51
C ALA A 668 -25.10 -5.51 18.45
N PRO A 669 -24.17 -6.00 17.59
CA PRO A 669 -23.65 -5.19 16.51
C PRO A 669 -24.80 -4.91 15.53
N GLU A 670 -24.97 -3.64 15.15
CA GLU A 670 -25.75 -3.28 13.98
C GLU A 670 -25.16 -4.04 12.79
N ALA A 671 -25.94 -4.94 12.21
CA ALA A 671 -25.52 -5.67 11.02
C ALA A 671 -25.19 -4.67 9.90
N PRO A 672 -24.11 -4.86 9.12
CA PRO A 672 -23.82 -4.01 8.00
C PRO A 672 -25.02 -4.04 7.03
N SER A 673 -25.58 -2.87 6.74
CA SER A 673 -26.69 -2.77 5.80
C SER A 673 -26.14 -2.94 4.39
N VAL A 674 -26.15 -4.17 3.89
CA VAL A 674 -25.93 -4.46 2.48
C VAL A 674 -27.20 -3.99 1.75
N PRO A 675 -27.11 -3.14 0.70
CA PRO A 675 -28.28 -2.73 -0.09
C PRO A 675 -28.97 -3.91 -0.77
N ALA A 676 -28.19 -4.89 -1.25
CA ALA A 676 -28.71 -6.13 -1.78
C ALA A 676 -29.29 -7.02 -0.66
N ARG A 677 -30.45 -7.60 -0.94
CA ARG A 677 -31.14 -8.53 -0.03
C ARG A 677 -31.24 -9.92 -0.65
N GLY A 678 -31.44 -10.93 0.20
CA GLY A 678 -31.56 -12.32 -0.23
C GLY A 678 -30.26 -12.86 -0.82
N ASP A 679 -30.37 -13.77 -1.76
CA ASP A 679 -29.24 -14.49 -2.35
C ASP A 679 -28.24 -13.60 -3.07
N ARG A 680 -28.69 -12.50 -3.65
CA ARG A 680 -27.85 -11.53 -4.36
C ARG A 680 -26.75 -10.94 -3.47
N ALA A 681 -26.99 -10.77 -2.17
CA ALA A 681 -26.00 -10.26 -1.24
C ALA A 681 -24.74 -11.14 -1.11
N PHE A 682 -24.84 -12.42 -1.46
CA PHE A 682 -23.75 -13.40 -1.40
C PHE A 682 -22.97 -13.51 -2.71
N LEU A 683 -23.43 -12.88 -3.78
CA LEU A 683 -22.91 -12.96 -5.12
C LEU A 683 -22.13 -11.70 -5.50
N PRO A 684 -21.10 -11.79 -6.36
CA PRO A 684 -20.57 -10.62 -7.03
C PRO A 684 -21.66 -9.93 -7.84
N HIS A 685 -22.00 -8.70 -7.49
CA HIS A 685 -23.00 -7.92 -8.20
C HIS A 685 -22.58 -6.45 -8.27
N TYR A 686 -23.23 -5.69 -9.13
CA TYR A 686 -22.98 -4.26 -9.23
C TYR A 686 -23.97 -3.48 -8.37
N GLU A 687 -23.43 -2.58 -7.56
CA GLU A 687 -24.15 -1.51 -6.88
C GLU A 687 -23.63 -0.16 -7.39
N PRO A 688 -24.49 0.82 -7.71
CA PRO A 688 -24.02 2.15 -8.03
C PRO A 688 -23.16 2.72 -6.90
N ALA A 689 -21.96 3.19 -7.23
CA ALA A 689 -21.09 3.82 -6.24
C ALA A 689 -21.75 5.10 -5.70
N ARG A 690 -21.80 5.24 -4.39
CA ARG A 690 -22.23 6.51 -3.77
C ARG A 690 -21.07 7.48 -3.86
N VAL A 691 -21.37 8.67 -4.35
CA VAL A 691 -20.40 9.73 -4.57
C VAL A 691 -20.82 10.92 -3.74
N ALA A 692 -19.93 11.42 -2.89
CA ALA A 692 -20.20 12.56 -2.02
C ALA A 692 -20.35 13.84 -2.87
N GLY A 693 -21.45 14.59 -2.65
CA GLY A 693 -21.76 15.84 -3.34
C GLY A 693 -22.94 15.73 -4.29
N ASP A 694 -23.71 16.83 -4.41
CA ASP A 694 -24.82 16.96 -5.35
C ASP A 694 -24.29 17.14 -6.78
N ALA A 695 -24.88 16.43 -7.74
CA ALA A 695 -24.41 16.44 -9.13
C ALA A 695 -24.66 17.77 -9.85
N LYS A 696 -25.64 18.56 -9.42
CA LYS A 696 -25.94 19.88 -10.02
C LYS A 696 -24.93 20.93 -9.57
N GLU A 697 -24.51 20.84 -8.31
CA GLU A 697 -23.52 21.77 -7.73
C GLU A 697 -22.08 21.35 -8.07
N PHE A 698 -21.80 20.06 -8.02
CA PHE A 698 -20.49 19.45 -8.27
C PHE A 698 -20.58 18.45 -9.43
N PRO A 699 -20.55 18.92 -10.68
CA PRO A 699 -20.89 18.09 -11.83
C PRO A 699 -19.82 17.08 -12.24
N LEU A 700 -18.56 17.24 -11.79
CA LEU A 700 -17.44 16.40 -12.14
C LEU A 700 -17.10 15.42 -11.02
N GLN A 701 -16.46 14.30 -11.35
CA GLN A 701 -15.97 13.35 -10.38
C GLN A 701 -14.45 13.44 -10.22
N LEU A 702 -13.97 13.43 -8.98
CA LEU A 702 -12.56 13.47 -8.68
C LEU A 702 -11.94 12.08 -8.72
N VAL A 703 -10.83 11.96 -9.44
CA VAL A 703 -9.91 10.83 -9.41
C VAL A 703 -8.57 11.29 -8.85
N THR A 704 -8.09 10.63 -7.80
CA THR A 704 -6.74 10.84 -7.30
C THR A 704 -5.83 9.71 -7.76
N TYR A 705 -4.60 10.03 -8.17
CA TYR A 705 -3.67 9.02 -8.66
C TYR A 705 -2.26 9.23 -8.10
N LYS A 706 -1.50 8.14 -7.97
CA LYS A 706 -0.10 8.18 -7.53
C LYS A 706 0.83 8.23 -8.72
N PRO A 707 1.60 9.31 -8.92
CA PRO A 707 2.67 9.34 -9.92
C PRO A 707 3.85 8.45 -9.48
N MET A 708 4.66 7.99 -10.44
CA MET A 708 5.81 7.13 -10.16
C MET A 708 6.81 7.77 -9.18
N ALA A 709 7.04 9.07 -9.30
CA ALA A 709 8.03 9.79 -8.50
C ALA A 709 7.60 9.97 -7.04
N LEU A 710 6.29 10.02 -6.73
CA LEU A 710 5.80 10.32 -5.41
C LEU A 710 5.21 9.09 -4.71
N MET A 711 5.40 9.00 -3.42
CA MET A 711 4.85 7.95 -2.58
C MET A 711 4.15 8.52 -1.35
N GLY A 712 2.96 9.09 -1.58
CA GLY A 712 2.13 9.63 -0.52
C GLY A 712 2.91 10.65 0.33
N SER A 713 2.88 10.48 1.63
CA SER A 713 3.47 11.41 2.60
C SER A 713 4.98 11.27 2.84
N ARG A 714 5.74 10.56 2.00
CA ARG A 714 7.11 10.16 2.39
C ARG A 714 8.24 10.58 1.47
N THR A 715 7.98 10.98 0.25
CA THR A 715 9.02 11.25 -0.75
C THR A 715 9.02 12.69 -1.26
N ALA A 716 8.12 13.52 -0.78
CA ALA A 716 8.03 14.93 -1.20
C ALA A 716 9.26 15.77 -0.77
N ASN A 717 9.95 15.35 0.29
CA ASN A 717 11.19 15.98 0.77
C ASN A 717 12.45 15.54 0.01
N GLN A 718 12.31 14.89 -1.15
CA GLN A 718 13.42 14.44 -1.96
C GLN A 718 13.47 15.23 -3.29
N PRO A 719 14.32 16.26 -3.40
CA PRO A 719 14.33 17.18 -4.52
C PRO A 719 14.44 16.51 -5.90
N TRP A 720 15.24 15.46 -6.03
CA TRP A 720 15.37 14.75 -7.31
C TRP A 720 14.02 14.22 -7.84
N LEU A 721 13.10 13.88 -6.96
CA LEU A 721 11.78 13.39 -7.36
C LEU A 721 10.84 14.53 -7.79
N ALA A 722 11.01 15.71 -7.22
CA ALA A 722 10.26 16.89 -7.62
C ALA A 722 10.72 17.46 -8.98
N GLU A 723 11.96 17.16 -9.37
CA GLU A 723 12.53 17.52 -10.68
C GLU A 723 12.10 16.59 -11.81
N ILE A 724 11.63 15.38 -11.49
CA ILE A 724 11.09 14.44 -12.47
C ILE A 724 9.73 14.97 -12.92
N PRO A 725 9.55 15.40 -14.18
CA PRO A 725 8.28 15.93 -14.62
C PRO A 725 7.24 14.80 -14.71
N ALA A 726 6.36 14.72 -13.74
CA ALA A 726 5.23 13.80 -13.75
C ALA A 726 4.20 14.11 -14.87
N GLY A 727 4.53 14.97 -15.80
CA GLY A 727 3.61 15.38 -16.85
C GLY A 727 4.21 16.17 -18.00
N GLY A 728 5.53 16.14 -18.19
CA GLY A 728 6.25 16.83 -19.24
C GLY A 728 7.37 17.74 -18.72
N PRO A 729 8.32 18.11 -19.56
CA PRO A 729 9.60 18.70 -19.13
C PRO A 729 9.52 20.10 -18.48
N SER A 730 8.36 20.75 -18.50
CA SER A 730 8.20 22.11 -17.96
C SER A 730 7.50 22.20 -16.62
N ARG A 731 7.32 21.11 -15.90
CA ARG A 731 6.48 21.05 -14.69
C ARG A 731 7.18 20.46 -13.46
N ALA A 732 8.49 20.65 -13.35
CA ALA A 732 9.20 20.35 -12.11
C ALA A 732 8.66 21.22 -10.96
N TRP A 733 8.54 20.66 -9.74
CA TRP A 733 8.06 21.36 -8.55
C TRP A 733 6.62 21.92 -8.66
N GLU A 734 5.81 21.38 -9.58
CA GLU A 734 4.40 21.74 -9.74
C GLU A 734 3.48 20.55 -9.44
N ALA A 735 2.31 20.84 -8.90
CA ALA A 735 1.16 19.94 -8.94
C ALA A 735 0.03 20.62 -9.71
N TRP A 736 -0.83 19.81 -10.30
CA TRP A 736 -1.85 20.26 -11.22
C TRP A 736 -3.16 19.49 -11.01
N VAL A 737 -4.23 20.00 -11.62
CA VAL A 737 -5.44 19.23 -11.88
C VAL A 737 -5.55 18.98 -13.38
N GLU A 738 -5.70 17.71 -13.76
CA GLU A 738 -5.95 17.31 -15.16
C GLU A 738 -7.43 17.51 -15.49
N VAL A 739 -7.67 18.12 -16.64
CA VAL A 739 -8.99 18.46 -17.15
C VAL A 739 -9.07 18.03 -18.62
N ASN A 740 -10.13 17.35 -19.00
CA ASN A 740 -10.37 17.05 -20.41
C ASN A 740 -10.53 18.36 -21.22
N PRO A 741 -9.91 18.50 -22.41
CA PRO A 741 -10.01 19.74 -23.22
C PRO A 741 -11.43 20.19 -23.53
N GLU A 742 -12.36 19.27 -23.76
CA GLU A 742 -13.77 19.58 -24.02
C GLU A 742 -14.42 20.21 -22.77
N THR A 743 -14.16 19.63 -21.60
CA THR A 743 -14.64 20.15 -20.32
C THR A 743 -14.01 21.51 -20.00
N ALA A 744 -12.71 21.67 -20.23
CA ALA A 744 -12.01 22.92 -20.03
C ALA A 744 -12.58 24.04 -20.93
N HIS A 745 -12.83 23.74 -22.20
CA HIS A 745 -13.46 24.70 -23.15
C HIS A 745 -14.85 25.13 -22.66
N ARG A 746 -15.68 24.17 -22.22
CA ARG A 746 -17.02 24.47 -21.69
C ARG A 746 -16.97 25.36 -20.44
N LEU A 747 -15.91 25.24 -19.63
CA LEU A 747 -15.72 26.02 -18.41
C LEU A 747 -14.89 27.29 -18.61
N GLY A 748 -14.44 27.62 -19.84
CA GLY A 748 -13.57 28.76 -20.13
C GLY A 748 -12.19 28.69 -19.46
N ILE A 749 -11.65 27.48 -19.26
CA ILE A 749 -10.37 27.24 -18.60
C ILE A 749 -9.32 26.89 -19.66
N HIS A 750 -8.13 27.49 -19.54
CA HIS A 750 -6.98 27.26 -20.39
C HIS A 750 -5.88 26.49 -19.66
N ASP A 751 -4.94 25.93 -20.43
CA ASP A 751 -3.78 25.24 -19.84
C ASP A 751 -2.97 26.24 -18.98
N ARG A 752 -2.59 25.80 -17.77
CA ARG A 752 -1.87 26.57 -16.74
C ARG A 752 -2.69 27.65 -16.00
N ASP A 753 -3.98 27.83 -16.30
CA ASP A 753 -4.82 28.68 -15.47
C ASP A 753 -4.78 28.23 -14.02
N GLU A 754 -4.73 29.19 -13.08
CA GLU A 754 -4.94 28.88 -11.68
C GLU A 754 -6.43 28.66 -11.41
N VAL A 755 -6.71 27.53 -10.78
CA VAL A 755 -8.10 27.09 -10.56
C VAL A 755 -8.31 26.60 -9.13
N TRP A 756 -9.53 26.76 -8.64
CA TRP A 756 -10.00 26.06 -7.47
C TRP A 756 -10.71 24.78 -7.84
N VAL A 757 -10.30 23.69 -7.21
CA VAL A 757 -11.08 22.45 -7.18
C VAL A 757 -11.84 22.44 -5.87
N GLU A 758 -13.15 22.46 -5.95
CA GLU A 758 -14.05 22.55 -4.80
C GLU A 758 -14.93 21.31 -4.69
N SER A 759 -15.19 20.87 -3.47
CA SER A 759 -16.10 19.78 -3.12
C SER A 759 -16.90 20.15 -1.87
N PRO A 760 -17.91 19.37 -1.46
CA PRO A 760 -18.55 19.58 -0.15
C PRO A 760 -17.59 19.48 1.04
N ALA A 761 -16.44 18.80 0.88
CA ALA A 761 -15.46 18.60 1.92
C ALA A 761 -14.44 19.76 2.08
N GLY A 762 -14.25 20.59 1.03
CA GLY A 762 -13.31 21.68 1.03
C GLY A 762 -12.85 22.10 -0.36
N LYS A 763 -11.76 22.86 -0.41
CA LYS A 763 -11.18 23.33 -1.68
C LYS A 763 -9.66 23.33 -1.67
N VAL A 764 -9.08 23.15 -2.86
CA VAL A 764 -7.64 23.28 -3.12
C VAL A 764 -7.38 24.11 -4.37
N ARG A 765 -6.27 24.85 -4.36
CA ARG A 765 -5.82 25.66 -5.50
C ARG A 765 -4.71 24.95 -6.24
N LEU A 766 -4.87 24.81 -7.55
CA LEU A 766 -3.92 24.10 -8.44
C LEU A 766 -3.86 24.83 -9.79
N ARG A 767 -2.93 24.41 -10.64
CA ARG A 767 -2.91 24.82 -12.05
C ARG A 767 -3.62 23.78 -12.91
N ALA A 768 -4.42 24.24 -13.84
CA ALA A 768 -5.08 23.39 -14.83
C ALA A 768 -4.05 22.79 -15.80
N ARG A 769 -4.23 21.51 -16.12
CA ARG A 769 -3.52 20.83 -17.19
C ARG A 769 -4.53 20.21 -18.14
N LEU A 770 -4.53 20.66 -19.38
CA LEU A 770 -5.38 20.04 -20.40
C LEU A 770 -4.85 18.65 -20.75
N TYR A 771 -5.68 17.63 -20.55
CA TYR A 771 -5.29 16.25 -20.75
C TYR A 771 -6.37 15.48 -21.55
N PRO A 772 -6.14 15.22 -22.86
CA PRO A 772 -7.11 14.52 -23.70
C PRO A 772 -7.38 13.06 -23.26
N GLY A 773 -6.44 12.46 -22.57
CA GLY A 773 -6.55 11.11 -22.03
C GLY A 773 -7.34 11.01 -20.73
N LEU A 774 -8.28 11.91 -20.46
CA LEU A 774 -9.15 11.90 -19.30
C LEU A 774 -10.61 11.87 -19.74
N HIS A 775 -11.44 11.08 -19.04
CA HIS A 775 -12.88 11.08 -19.29
C HIS A 775 -13.46 12.50 -19.07
N PRO A 776 -14.36 13.02 -19.94
CA PRO A 776 -14.88 14.40 -19.83
C PRO A 776 -15.53 14.77 -18.50
N ASP A 777 -16.15 13.80 -17.82
CA ASP A 777 -16.83 14.03 -16.53
C ASP A 777 -15.89 13.90 -15.31
N VAL A 778 -14.55 13.85 -15.53
CA VAL A 778 -13.57 13.57 -14.49
C VAL A 778 -12.54 14.70 -14.37
N LEU A 779 -12.15 15.02 -13.15
CA LEU A 779 -10.92 15.74 -12.83
C LEU A 779 -9.92 14.76 -12.18
N ALA A 780 -8.63 14.89 -12.50
CA ALA A 780 -7.61 14.05 -11.89
C ALA A 780 -6.51 14.88 -11.21
N ILE A 781 -6.19 14.53 -9.94
CA ILE A 781 -5.16 15.21 -9.15
C ILE A 781 -4.08 14.20 -8.73
N PRO A 782 -2.78 14.49 -8.96
CA PRO A 782 -1.69 13.67 -8.45
C PRO A 782 -1.60 13.78 -6.92
N TYR A 783 -1.41 12.63 -6.27
CA TYR A 783 -1.27 12.51 -4.82
C TYR A 783 0.21 12.46 -4.42
N GLY A 784 0.59 13.16 -3.34
CA GLY A 784 1.93 13.11 -2.77
C GLY A 784 2.66 14.45 -2.72
N ALA A 785 2.00 15.56 -3.12
CA ALA A 785 2.47 16.93 -2.98
C ALA A 785 1.55 17.73 -2.04
N GLY A 786 1.88 18.98 -1.75
CA GLY A 786 1.06 19.86 -0.91
C GLY A 786 1.20 19.57 0.58
N HIS A 787 2.41 19.28 1.01
CA HIS A 787 2.77 19.15 2.41
C HIS A 787 2.81 20.53 3.10
N ALA A 788 2.27 20.58 4.30
CA ALA A 788 2.34 21.74 5.19
C ALA A 788 3.49 21.63 6.21
N ALA A 789 4.19 20.51 6.21
CA ALA A 789 5.33 20.18 7.04
C ALA A 789 6.19 19.11 6.34
N GLY A 790 7.34 18.76 6.90
CA GLY A 790 8.25 17.75 6.33
C GLY A 790 9.55 18.32 5.80
N GLY A 791 9.80 19.59 6.07
CA GLY A 791 11.04 20.31 5.71
C GLY A 791 10.90 21.11 4.41
N ARG A 792 11.95 21.89 4.14
CA ARG A 792 12.01 22.90 3.06
C ARG A 792 11.67 22.41 1.67
N TYR A 793 11.88 21.13 1.39
CA TYR A 793 11.61 20.54 0.08
C TYR A 793 10.20 20.02 -0.06
N ALA A 794 9.56 19.62 1.04
CA ALA A 794 8.19 19.10 1.03
C ALA A 794 7.14 20.22 1.02
N GLU A 795 7.41 21.32 1.71
CA GLU A 795 6.45 22.40 2.00
C GLU A 795 6.24 23.37 0.83
N ALA A 796 7.09 23.33 -0.18
CA ALA A 796 7.18 24.44 -1.14
C ALA A 796 6.18 24.36 -2.31
N TRP A 797 5.44 23.26 -2.53
CA TRP A 797 4.73 23.06 -3.78
C TRP A 797 3.51 22.14 -3.70
N GLY A 798 2.55 22.40 -4.58
CA GLY A 798 1.37 21.58 -4.78
C GLY A 798 0.25 21.78 -3.75
N ALA A 799 -0.72 20.87 -3.76
CA ALA A 799 -1.82 20.83 -2.82
C ALA A 799 -2.15 19.38 -2.44
N ASN A 800 -2.59 19.16 -1.21
CA ASN A 800 -3.02 17.86 -0.72
C ASN A 800 -4.46 17.57 -1.17
N PRO A 801 -4.70 16.61 -2.10
CA PRO A 801 -6.05 16.30 -2.59
C PRO A 801 -6.96 15.73 -1.50
N ASN A 802 -6.45 15.20 -0.40
CA ASN A 802 -7.27 14.71 0.72
C ASN A 802 -8.15 15.78 1.35
N ARG A 803 -7.82 17.06 1.16
CA ARG A 803 -8.66 18.18 1.64
C ARG A 803 -9.99 18.30 0.91
N VAL A 804 -10.09 17.74 -0.29
CA VAL A 804 -11.32 17.76 -1.11
C VAL A 804 -11.97 16.39 -1.26
N VAL A 805 -11.34 15.33 -0.76
CA VAL A 805 -11.93 13.97 -0.78
C VAL A 805 -12.97 13.84 0.34
N GLY A 806 -14.14 13.27 0.01
CA GLY A 806 -15.21 12.98 0.97
C GLY A 806 -14.86 11.87 1.95
N GLY A 807 -15.73 11.66 2.93
CA GLY A 807 -15.56 10.67 4.01
C GLY A 807 -16.33 9.35 3.79
N GLU A 808 -16.77 9.04 2.57
CA GLU A 808 -17.49 7.81 2.27
C GLU A 808 -16.57 6.58 2.35
N ALA A 809 -17.16 5.41 2.65
CA ALA A 809 -16.46 4.13 2.69
C ALA A 809 -17.30 3.02 2.08
N ASP A 810 -16.64 1.96 1.62
CA ASP A 810 -17.29 0.70 1.29
C ASP A 810 -17.92 0.12 2.55
N ARG A 811 -19.22 -0.12 2.53
CA ARG A 811 -19.98 -0.53 3.72
C ARG A 811 -19.63 -1.94 4.18
N LEU A 812 -19.25 -2.80 3.25
CA LEU A 812 -18.94 -4.19 3.53
C LEU A 812 -17.47 -4.38 3.85
N ALA A 813 -16.61 -3.79 3.01
CA ALA A 813 -15.17 -3.86 3.19
C ALA A 813 -14.64 -2.96 4.31
N GLY A 814 -15.37 -1.89 4.68
CA GLY A 814 -14.88 -0.90 5.62
C GLY A 814 -13.65 -0.13 5.12
N ILE A 815 -13.50 0.05 3.81
CA ILE A 815 -12.36 0.72 3.17
C ILE A 815 -12.80 2.08 2.64
N PRO A 816 -12.02 3.17 2.81
CA PRO A 816 -12.40 4.49 2.36
C PRO A 816 -12.56 4.57 0.84
N ALA A 817 -13.61 5.24 0.39
CA ALA A 817 -13.89 5.50 -1.02
C ALA A 817 -13.16 6.76 -1.48
N LEU A 818 -11.84 6.69 -1.63
CA LEU A 818 -11.00 7.84 -2.02
C LEU A 818 -11.27 8.36 -3.44
N GLN A 819 -12.02 7.59 -4.25
CA GLN A 819 -12.44 7.95 -5.61
C GLN A 819 -13.94 8.34 -5.68
N GLY A 820 -14.58 8.48 -4.53
CA GLY A 820 -16.03 8.70 -4.40
C GLY A 820 -16.42 10.15 -4.07
N THR A 821 -15.87 11.15 -4.77
CA THR A 821 -16.16 12.56 -4.48
C THR A 821 -16.50 13.34 -5.75
N ARG A 822 -17.55 14.13 -5.72
CA ARG A 822 -17.89 15.11 -6.75
C ARG A 822 -17.22 16.43 -6.50
N VAL A 823 -16.83 17.10 -7.57
CA VAL A 823 -16.11 18.36 -7.54
C VAL A 823 -16.62 19.31 -8.61
N ARG A 824 -16.36 20.59 -8.41
CA ARG A 824 -16.46 21.64 -9.45
C ARG A 824 -15.12 22.32 -9.63
N LEU A 825 -14.90 22.84 -10.82
CA LEU A 825 -13.70 23.56 -11.18
C LEU A 825 -14.06 25.02 -11.44
N VAL A 826 -13.37 25.92 -10.74
CA VAL A 826 -13.62 27.36 -10.82
C VAL A 826 -12.30 28.08 -11.06
N ARG A 827 -12.26 29.08 -11.94
CA ARG A 827 -11.07 29.91 -12.15
C ARG A 827 -10.73 30.65 -10.86
N ALA A 828 -9.44 30.70 -10.48
CA ALA A 828 -8.98 31.30 -9.23
C ALA A 828 -8.92 32.83 -9.31
#